data_72c33b046bc6edd562dd2bcf40df33a3
#
_entry.id   72c33b046bc6edd562dd2bcf40df33a3
#
_cell.length_a   1.000
_cell.length_b   1.000
_cell.length_c   1.000
_cell.angle_alpha   90.00
_cell.angle_beta   90.00
_cell.angle_gamma   90.00
#
_symmetry.space_group_name_H-M   'P 1'
#
loop_
_entity.id
_entity.type
_entity.pdbx_description
1 polymer ?
#
loop_
_entity_poly.entity_id
_entity_poly.type
_entity_poly.pdbx_seq_one_letter_code
_entity_poly.pdbx_strand_id
1 'polypeptide(L)'
;MDRPVRVPDKPALEGLEAKWMARWEETGVYRFDRTRPRAEVYSVDTPPPTVSGSLHVGHVFSYTHTDIVARFERMRGKAVFYPMGWDDNGLPTDRRVQNYFGVRCEPSLPYDPAFQPPDKPGKQPISVSRPNFIELCTKLTVEDEKAFEALWRYLGLSVDWAMTYATIGKRAQRVSQVSFLRLLHKGLAYQAEAPTLWDVDFRTAVAQAELEDREQPGAYHRIEFALASGAGPSTGLGAGKIAIETTRPELIPACVALVAHPDDERYKPLFGTEVVTPLFGVRVPIRAHELADPDKGSGIAMICTFGDVTDVIWWRALSLPVRAIIQANGALKPIAWGGEGWESDDAARAQQAYDQLANLSAAKARVKIVEQLKESGDLIGEPRPITHAVKFYEKGDRPLEIVSSRQWFFKTLDFREALLQRARELKWHPSYMQARLENWINGLNGDWCVSRQRFFGVPIPVWYPVLEDGSRDYTRPIAPAEDRLPIDPSTDVPDGYRADQRDQPGGFSGDLDIMDTWATSSLSPQIAGGWLDDPDLFARVFPMDVRPQAHDIIRTWLFSTVLRAHLEFGTLPWAHAAISGWVLDPDRKKMSKSKGNVVTPMGLLEEHGADGVRYWAASARPGTDTAFDPAQMKVGRRLSIKLLNAAKFVLGRTEPQGRIHHPLDVGILTNLATLVTGATERLEKDYDYAWVLQHTETFFWDFCDNYLELVKSRRYGDFGDEAAGSANSTMLVVLSVLQRLLAPYLPFVTDEVWSWWQEGSVHAAPWPTAEEVLAAAAEQNPGAYDVYLRTTEVLAAIRKKKSERSLSAGAFLERAVVRCPGELRHALQAGLADLQAAVRADALEFEDAPAFEVEVFPKAAPPPERGA
;
A
#
# COMPACT_ATOMS: atom_id res chain seq x y z
N MET A 1 -9.05 -43.47 7.36
CA MET A 1 -7.81 -43.00 6.69
C MET A 1 -7.52 -43.92 5.54
N ASP A 2 -7.66 -43.46 4.29
CA ASP A 2 -7.48 -44.30 3.10
C ASP A 2 -6.00 -44.37 2.63
N ARG A 3 -5.12 -43.57 3.23
CA ARG A 3 -3.68 -43.54 2.91
C ARG A 3 -2.82 -43.99 4.06
N PRO A 4 -1.76 -44.79 3.82
CA PRO A 4 -0.78 -45.15 4.84
C PRO A 4 -0.01 -43.91 5.29
N VAL A 5 0.07 -43.70 6.60
CA VAL A 5 0.81 -42.57 7.22
C VAL A 5 2.32 -42.73 6.90
N ARG A 6 2.96 -41.69 6.38
CA ARG A 6 4.36 -41.63 5.97
C ARG A 6 5.10 -40.48 6.65
N VAL A 7 5.42 -40.64 7.92
CA VAL A 7 6.16 -39.64 8.68
C VAL A 7 7.67 -39.77 8.42
N PRO A 8 8.38 -38.70 8.02
CA PRO A 8 9.83 -38.71 7.89
C PRO A 8 10.53 -38.98 9.24
N ASP A 9 11.64 -39.72 9.22
CA ASP A 9 12.44 -40.00 10.43
C ASP A 9 12.95 -38.69 11.06
N LYS A 10 13.41 -37.77 10.23
CA LYS A 10 13.90 -36.43 10.63
C LYS A 10 13.21 -35.32 9.82
N PRO A 11 12.01 -34.89 10.23
CA PRO A 11 11.37 -33.80 9.56
C PRO A 11 12.16 -32.50 9.76
N ALA A 12 12.31 -31.72 8.71
CA ALA A 12 13.07 -30.47 8.69
C ALA A 12 12.32 -29.39 7.89
N LEU A 13 12.61 -28.11 8.17
CA LEU A 13 12.06 -26.97 7.42
C LEU A 13 12.87 -26.67 6.16
N GLU A 14 14.13 -27.05 6.15
CA GLU A 14 15.06 -26.74 5.06
C GLU A 14 14.62 -27.38 3.75
N GLY A 15 14.48 -26.54 2.71
CA GLY A 15 14.07 -26.96 1.37
C GLY A 15 12.56 -27.08 1.15
N LEU A 16 11.72 -26.77 2.15
CA LEU A 16 10.26 -26.83 1.99
C LEU A 16 9.76 -25.85 0.95
N GLU A 17 10.32 -24.63 0.89
CA GLU A 17 9.94 -23.62 -0.08
C GLU A 17 10.12 -24.14 -1.52
N ALA A 18 11.29 -24.65 -1.85
CA ALA A 18 11.57 -25.19 -3.19
C ALA A 18 10.68 -26.39 -3.53
N LYS A 19 10.48 -27.31 -2.58
CA LYS A 19 9.63 -28.50 -2.74
C LYS A 19 8.18 -28.13 -3.04
N TRP A 20 7.60 -27.23 -2.21
CA TRP A 20 6.18 -26.94 -2.29
C TRP A 20 5.83 -25.95 -3.40
N MET A 21 6.70 -24.98 -3.71
CA MET A 21 6.52 -24.14 -4.91
C MET A 21 6.40 -24.99 -6.18
N ALA A 22 7.32 -25.96 -6.37
CA ALA A 22 7.26 -26.84 -7.53
C ALA A 22 5.99 -27.71 -7.52
N ARG A 23 5.57 -28.22 -6.35
CA ARG A 23 4.39 -29.06 -6.23
C ARG A 23 3.10 -28.29 -6.50
N TRP A 24 2.96 -27.07 -5.98
CA TRP A 24 1.78 -26.22 -6.21
C TRP A 24 1.64 -25.83 -7.68
N GLU A 25 2.76 -25.56 -8.36
CA GLU A 25 2.75 -25.28 -9.80
C GLU A 25 2.32 -26.53 -10.61
N GLU A 26 2.90 -27.69 -10.32
CA GLU A 26 2.59 -28.95 -10.97
C GLU A 26 1.11 -29.33 -10.82
N THR A 27 0.56 -29.19 -9.62
CA THR A 27 -0.82 -29.57 -9.31
C THR A 27 -1.84 -28.50 -9.69
N GLY A 28 -1.40 -27.24 -9.92
CA GLY A 28 -2.28 -26.12 -10.24
C GLY A 28 -3.25 -25.76 -9.11
N VAL A 29 -2.87 -25.97 -7.85
CA VAL A 29 -3.76 -25.79 -6.67
C VAL A 29 -4.31 -24.36 -6.56
N TYR A 30 -3.61 -23.37 -7.14
CA TYR A 30 -4.01 -21.95 -7.10
C TYR A 30 -4.63 -21.46 -8.41
N ARG A 31 -4.81 -22.31 -9.42
CA ARG A 31 -5.43 -21.92 -10.69
C ARG A 31 -6.88 -21.53 -10.49
N PHE A 32 -7.26 -20.45 -11.15
CA PHE A 32 -8.64 -19.95 -11.14
C PHE A 32 -9.55 -20.85 -11.96
N ASP A 33 -10.60 -21.37 -11.34
CA ASP A 33 -11.63 -22.17 -12.04
C ASP A 33 -12.67 -21.25 -12.69
N ARG A 34 -12.52 -21.01 -13.99
CA ARG A 34 -13.45 -20.20 -14.80
C ARG A 34 -14.83 -20.80 -14.97
N THR A 35 -15.05 -22.06 -14.63
CA THR A 35 -16.36 -22.72 -14.79
C THR A 35 -17.35 -22.32 -13.70
N ARG A 36 -16.86 -21.78 -12.58
CA ARG A 36 -17.68 -21.41 -11.42
C ARG A 36 -18.48 -20.14 -11.70
N PRO A 37 -19.77 -20.09 -11.26
CA PRO A 37 -20.58 -18.87 -11.37
C PRO A 37 -20.07 -17.75 -10.45
N ARG A 38 -20.40 -16.48 -10.78
CA ARG A 38 -19.95 -15.30 -10.00
C ARG A 38 -20.18 -15.42 -8.48
N ALA A 39 -21.29 -16.01 -8.05
CA ALA A 39 -21.61 -16.20 -6.63
C ALA A 39 -20.62 -17.10 -5.89
N GLU A 40 -19.89 -17.94 -6.61
CA GLU A 40 -18.87 -18.85 -6.08
C GLU A 40 -17.45 -18.36 -6.33
N VAL A 41 -17.28 -17.21 -6.98
CA VAL A 41 -15.98 -16.56 -7.21
C VAL A 41 -15.67 -15.59 -6.07
N TYR A 42 -14.39 -15.50 -5.74
CA TYR A 42 -13.82 -14.43 -4.91
C TYR A 42 -12.66 -13.78 -5.65
N SER A 43 -12.82 -12.51 -6.00
CA SER A 43 -11.88 -11.79 -6.87
C SER A 43 -11.09 -10.73 -6.10
N VAL A 44 -9.76 -10.75 -6.28
CA VAL A 44 -8.79 -9.90 -5.59
C VAL A 44 -8.16 -8.93 -6.57
N ASP A 45 -8.31 -7.62 -6.34
CA ASP A 45 -7.61 -6.58 -7.07
C ASP A 45 -6.34 -6.16 -6.32
N THR A 46 -5.27 -6.91 -6.55
CA THR A 46 -3.98 -6.70 -5.89
C THR A 46 -3.24 -5.51 -6.48
N PRO A 47 -2.60 -4.64 -5.66
CA PRO A 47 -1.77 -3.56 -6.18
C PRO A 47 -0.64 -4.12 -7.04
N PRO A 48 -0.50 -3.70 -8.30
CA PRO A 48 0.69 -4.04 -9.06
C PRO A 48 1.91 -3.32 -8.46
N PRO A 49 2.95 -4.05 -8.00
CA PRO A 49 4.14 -3.40 -7.46
C PRO A 49 4.90 -2.68 -8.58
N THR A 50 5.47 -1.51 -8.25
CA THR A 50 6.32 -0.77 -9.18
C THR A 50 7.67 -1.48 -9.31
N VAL A 51 7.96 -2.07 -10.47
CA VAL A 51 9.15 -2.91 -10.70
C VAL A 51 10.47 -2.14 -10.83
N SER A 52 10.45 -0.83 -10.94
CA SER A 52 11.64 0.03 -11.07
C SER A 52 12.50 0.13 -9.80
N GLY A 53 12.32 -0.75 -8.86
CA GLY A 53 13.07 -0.79 -7.62
C GLY A 53 13.07 -2.16 -6.98
N SER A 54 13.84 -2.37 -5.91
CA SER A 54 13.77 -3.60 -5.12
C SER A 54 12.52 -3.63 -4.25
N LEU A 55 11.93 -4.81 -4.09
CA LEU A 55 10.92 -5.07 -3.06
C LEU A 55 11.54 -4.81 -1.67
N HIS A 56 10.70 -4.40 -0.73
CA HIS A 56 11.10 -4.20 0.67
C HIS A 56 10.10 -4.91 1.59
N VAL A 57 10.45 -5.02 2.86
CA VAL A 57 9.63 -5.75 3.86
C VAL A 57 8.19 -5.24 3.98
N GLY A 58 7.92 -3.98 3.65
CA GLY A 58 6.54 -3.44 3.61
C GLY A 58 5.66 -4.09 2.54
N HIS A 59 6.24 -4.48 1.39
CA HIS A 59 5.52 -5.27 0.39
C HIS A 59 5.23 -6.68 0.92
N VAL A 60 6.24 -7.37 1.47
CA VAL A 60 6.05 -8.70 2.08
C VAL A 60 4.94 -8.68 3.12
N PHE A 61 4.92 -7.65 3.95
CA PHE A 61 3.90 -7.42 4.96
C PHE A 61 2.49 -7.35 4.37
N SER A 62 2.26 -6.42 3.45
CA SER A 62 0.93 -6.17 2.87
C SER A 62 0.44 -7.34 2.00
N TYR A 63 1.32 -7.95 1.19
CA TYR A 63 0.94 -9.07 0.33
C TYR A 63 0.69 -10.37 1.11
N THR A 64 1.35 -10.57 2.25
CA THR A 64 1.02 -11.68 3.15
C THR A 64 -0.41 -11.56 3.70
N HIS A 65 -0.85 -10.35 4.08
CA HIS A 65 -2.22 -10.13 4.53
C HIS A 65 -3.25 -10.46 3.43
N THR A 66 -2.98 -10.06 2.21
CA THR A 66 -3.80 -10.39 1.04
C THR A 66 -3.91 -11.89 0.85
N ASP A 67 -2.77 -12.58 0.89
CA ASP A 67 -2.70 -14.02 0.64
C ASP A 67 -3.41 -14.85 1.71
N ILE A 68 -3.40 -14.39 2.98
CA ILE A 68 -4.16 -15.05 4.06
C ILE A 68 -5.66 -15.04 3.75
N VAL A 69 -6.20 -13.91 3.32
CA VAL A 69 -7.62 -13.80 2.93
C VAL A 69 -7.93 -14.66 1.70
N ALA A 70 -7.07 -14.63 0.69
CA ALA A 70 -7.22 -15.44 -0.52
C ALA A 70 -7.23 -16.95 -0.21
N ARG A 71 -6.34 -17.44 0.68
CA ARG A 71 -6.31 -18.83 1.13
C ARG A 71 -7.55 -19.20 1.93
N PHE A 72 -7.97 -18.34 2.85
CA PHE A 72 -9.19 -18.55 3.63
C PHE A 72 -10.42 -18.71 2.72
N GLU A 73 -10.61 -17.82 1.75
CA GLU A 73 -11.75 -17.90 0.83
C GLU A 73 -11.68 -19.14 -0.09
N ARG A 74 -10.47 -19.55 -0.52
CA ARG A 74 -10.28 -20.80 -1.27
C ARG A 74 -10.68 -22.01 -0.44
N MET A 75 -10.28 -22.07 0.83
CA MET A 75 -10.66 -23.15 1.75
C MET A 75 -12.16 -23.12 2.08
N ARG A 76 -12.84 -21.98 1.91
CA ARG A 76 -14.32 -21.88 1.99
C ARG A 76 -15.02 -22.34 0.71
N GLY A 77 -14.27 -22.86 -0.26
CA GLY A 77 -14.81 -23.42 -1.51
C GLY A 77 -15.02 -22.41 -2.62
N LYS A 78 -14.53 -21.17 -2.47
CA LYS A 78 -14.58 -20.16 -3.54
C LYS A 78 -13.52 -20.43 -4.59
N ALA A 79 -13.87 -20.18 -5.87
CA ALA A 79 -12.90 -20.03 -6.94
C ALA A 79 -12.22 -18.66 -6.79
N VAL A 80 -10.97 -18.65 -6.37
CA VAL A 80 -10.26 -17.38 -6.07
C VAL A 80 -9.56 -16.89 -7.33
N PHE A 81 -10.01 -15.73 -7.84
CA PHE A 81 -9.32 -14.98 -8.88
C PHE A 81 -8.28 -14.08 -8.23
N TYR A 82 -7.02 -14.47 -8.32
CA TYR A 82 -5.89 -13.79 -7.70
C TYR A 82 -4.75 -13.62 -8.70
N PRO A 83 -4.88 -12.65 -9.65
CA PRO A 83 -3.81 -12.32 -10.60
C PRO A 83 -2.71 -11.49 -9.94
N MET A 84 -1.51 -11.47 -10.57
CA MET A 84 -0.44 -10.54 -10.22
C MET A 84 -0.24 -9.54 -11.36
N GLY A 85 -0.19 -8.25 -11.04
CA GLY A 85 0.14 -7.18 -11.97
C GLY A 85 1.54 -6.62 -11.73
N TRP A 86 2.12 -5.97 -12.76
CA TRP A 86 3.38 -5.24 -12.70
C TRP A 86 3.15 -3.78 -13.11
N ASP A 87 3.58 -2.82 -12.28
CA ASP A 87 3.50 -1.38 -12.61
C ASP A 87 4.84 -0.92 -13.16
N ASP A 88 4.95 -0.97 -14.49
CA ASP A 88 6.22 -0.81 -15.23
C ASP A 88 6.44 0.60 -15.73
N ASN A 89 5.41 1.44 -15.75
CA ASN A 89 5.46 2.72 -16.45
C ASN A 89 5.83 3.90 -15.54
N GLY A 90 6.04 5.04 -16.17
CA GLY A 90 6.24 6.33 -15.53
C GLY A 90 7.67 6.64 -15.09
N LEU A 91 7.80 7.75 -14.37
CA LEU A 91 9.08 8.32 -13.97
C LEU A 91 10.04 7.36 -13.22
N PRO A 92 9.56 6.46 -12.33
CA PRO A 92 10.48 5.55 -11.67
C PRO A 92 11.25 4.65 -12.63
N THR A 93 10.56 4.13 -13.65
CA THR A 93 11.19 3.28 -14.70
C THR A 93 12.12 4.08 -15.59
N ASP A 94 11.70 5.27 -16.04
CA ASP A 94 12.57 6.18 -16.79
C ASP A 94 13.91 6.42 -16.05
N ARG A 95 13.86 6.74 -14.76
CA ARG A 95 15.07 6.98 -13.94
C ARG A 95 15.94 5.73 -13.81
N ARG A 96 15.30 4.58 -13.59
CA ARG A 96 16.01 3.32 -13.43
C ARG A 96 16.78 2.98 -14.71
N VAL A 97 16.14 3.11 -15.86
CA VAL A 97 16.75 2.85 -17.18
C VAL A 97 17.88 3.83 -17.47
N GLN A 98 17.67 5.14 -17.24
CA GLN A 98 18.71 6.16 -17.39
C GLN A 98 19.95 5.85 -16.56
N ASN A 99 19.77 5.47 -15.30
CA ASN A 99 20.87 5.17 -14.39
C ASN A 99 21.54 3.84 -14.72
N TYR A 100 20.76 2.81 -15.05
CA TYR A 100 21.26 1.45 -15.30
C TYR A 100 22.10 1.37 -16.57
N PHE A 101 21.59 1.96 -17.66
CA PHE A 101 22.28 1.95 -18.97
C PHE A 101 23.13 3.19 -19.24
N GLY A 102 23.08 4.22 -18.40
CA GLY A 102 23.79 5.48 -18.64
C GLY A 102 23.28 6.23 -19.87
N VAL A 103 21.97 6.23 -20.10
CA VAL A 103 21.32 6.86 -21.27
C VAL A 103 20.42 8.01 -20.88
N ARG A 104 20.11 8.88 -21.85
CA ARG A 104 19.10 9.94 -21.71
C ARG A 104 18.23 9.97 -22.97
N CYS A 105 16.93 9.99 -22.80
CA CYS A 105 15.99 10.13 -23.91
C CYS A 105 16.08 11.53 -24.51
N GLU A 106 16.27 11.60 -25.82
CA GLU A 106 16.25 12.80 -26.65
C GLU A 106 15.32 12.54 -27.85
N PRO A 107 14.04 12.95 -27.77
CA PRO A 107 13.02 12.61 -28.76
C PRO A 107 13.30 13.12 -30.19
N SER A 108 14.18 14.12 -30.34
CA SER A 108 14.57 14.67 -31.65
C SER A 108 15.49 13.75 -32.44
N LEU A 109 16.12 12.76 -31.79
CA LEU A 109 16.99 11.81 -32.45
C LEU A 109 16.19 10.77 -33.24
N PRO A 110 16.67 10.34 -34.43
CA PRO A 110 16.06 9.25 -35.18
C PRO A 110 16.27 7.90 -34.46
N TYR A 111 15.38 6.95 -34.72
CA TYR A 111 15.54 5.57 -34.26
C TYR A 111 16.79 4.91 -34.84
N ASP A 112 17.59 4.30 -34.00
CA ASP A 112 18.77 3.50 -34.40
C ASP A 112 18.54 2.02 -34.04
N PRO A 113 18.21 1.15 -35.01
CA PRO A 113 17.94 -0.27 -34.73
C PRO A 113 19.22 -1.05 -34.33
N ALA A 114 20.40 -0.47 -34.52
CA ALA A 114 21.69 -1.09 -34.17
C ALA A 114 22.18 -0.65 -32.76
N PHE A 115 21.48 0.26 -32.10
CA PHE A 115 21.91 0.77 -30.80
C PHE A 115 22.01 -0.33 -29.76
N GLN A 116 23.17 -0.41 -29.11
CA GLN A 116 23.38 -1.25 -27.93
C GLN A 116 23.89 -0.36 -26.79
N PRO A 117 23.28 -0.49 -25.58
CA PRO A 117 23.75 0.25 -24.43
C PRO A 117 25.15 -0.24 -24.01
N PRO A 118 25.97 0.61 -23.39
CA PRO A 118 27.27 0.21 -22.88
C PRO A 118 27.13 -0.78 -21.71
N ASP A 119 28.07 -1.69 -21.54
CA ASP A 119 28.13 -2.65 -20.43
C ASP A 119 28.15 -1.97 -19.03
N LYS A 120 28.70 -0.76 -18.98
CA LYS A 120 28.75 0.06 -17.77
C LYS A 120 28.40 1.51 -18.08
N PRO A 121 27.56 2.16 -17.27
CA PRO A 121 27.23 3.57 -17.45
C PRO A 121 28.47 4.45 -17.37
N GLY A 122 28.62 5.37 -18.36
CA GLY A 122 29.68 6.38 -18.40
C GLY A 122 29.40 7.54 -17.43
N LYS A 123 30.37 8.47 -17.30
CA LYS A 123 30.20 9.70 -16.48
C LYS A 123 29.13 10.65 -17.04
N GLN A 124 28.93 10.63 -18.35
CA GLN A 124 27.87 11.40 -19.03
C GLN A 124 26.92 10.43 -19.73
N PRO A 125 25.60 10.68 -19.66
CA PRO A 125 24.62 9.83 -20.32
C PRO A 125 24.69 9.96 -21.83
N ILE A 126 24.47 8.85 -22.53
CA ILE A 126 24.35 8.81 -23.99
C ILE A 126 22.94 9.22 -24.38
N SER A 127 22.79 10.20 -25.27
CA SER A 127 21.49 10.58 -25.82
C SER A 127 21.00 9.50 -26.80
N VAL A 128 19.76 9.04 -26.60
CA VAL A 128 19.09 8.03 -27.43
C VAL A 128 17.71 8.51 -27.86
N SER A 129 17.24 8.03 -29.02
CA SER A 129 15.87 8.31 -29.45
C SER A 129 14.80 7.76 -28.49
N ARG A 130 13.55 8.29 -28.56
CA ARG A 130 12.45 7.77 -27.76
C ARG A 130 12.17 6.29 -28.03
N PRO A 131 12.12 5.76 -29.29
CA PRO A 131 11.95 4.34 -29.52
C PRO A 131 13.05 3.47 -28.89
N ASN A 132 14.34 3.86 -29.04
CA ASN A 132 15.44 3.13 -28.38
C ASN A 132 15.30 3.15 -26.85
N PHE A 133 14.88 4.28 -26.29
CA PHE A 133 14.65 4.38 -24.85
C PHE A 133 13.52 3.45 -24.37
N ILE A 134 12.41 3.35 -25.11
CA ILE A 134 11.29 2.44 -24.83
C ILE A 134 11.75 0.98 -24.90
N GLU A 135 12.57 0.60 -25.88
CA GLU A 135 13.15 -0.76 -25.99
C GLU A 135 13.98 -1.12 -24.76
N LEU A 136 14.81 -0.18 -24.27
CA LEU A 136 15.60 -0.38 -23.05
C LEU A 136 14.71 -0.49 -21.81
N CYS A 137 13.63 0.31 -21.72
CA CYS A 137 12.66 0.22 -20.63
C CYS A 137 12.00 -1.17 -20.63
N THR A 138 11.48 -1.61 -21.76
CA THR A 138 10.82 -2.92 -21.90
C THR A 138 11.79 -4.07 -21.55
N LYS A 139 13.05 -3.98 -21.97
CA LYS A 139 14.05 -5.00 -21.64
C LYS A 139 14.31 -5.10 -20.14
N LEU A 140 14.47 -3.96 -19.46
CA LEU A 140 14.81 -3.94 -18.04
C LEU A 140 13.62 -4.32 -17.16
N THR A 141 12.38 -3.90 -17.50
CA THR A 141 11.18 -4.25 -16.72
C THR A 141 10.93 -5.74 -16.73
N VAL A 142 11.08 -6.42 -17.87
CA VAL A 142 10.94 -7.90 -17.95
C VAL A 142 11.93 -8.64 -17.05
N GLU A 143 13.14 -8.14 -16.86
CA GLU A 143 14.13 -8.73 -15.95
C GLU A 143 13.75 -8.46 -14.48
N ASP A 144 13.32 -7.24 -14.17
CA ASP A 144 12.89 -6.85 -12.83
C ASP A 144 11.60 -7.60 -12.41
N GLU A 145 10.63 -7.80 -13.31
CA GLU A 145 9.41 -8.62 -13.10
C GLU A 145 9.75 -10.04 -12.66
N LYS A 146 10.70 -10.69 -13.36
CA LYS A 146 11.14 -12.06 -13.00
C LYS A 146 11.75 -12.14 -11.61
N ALA A 147 12.53 -11.12 -11.23
CA ALA A 147 13.12 -11.07 -9.89
C ALA A 147 12.04 -10.89 -8.81
N PHE A 148 11.00 -10.10 -9.08
CA PHE A 148 9.87 -9.90 -8.18
C PHE A 148 9.01 -11.16 -8.08
N GLU A 149 8.71 -11.81 -9.20
CA GLU A 149 7.98 -13.07 -9.24
C GLU A 149 8.70 -14.15 -8.43
N ALA A 150 10.02 -14.29 -8.60
CA ALA A 150 10.82 -15.27 -7.86
C ALA A 150 10.70 -15.06 -6.33
N LEU A 151 10.73 -13.81 -5.86
CA LEU A 151 10.56 -13.47 -4.46
C LEU A 151 9.14 -13.79 -3.96
N TRP A 152 8.11 -13.45 -4.73
CA TRP A 152 6.71 -13.71 -4.37
C TRP A 152 6.40 -15.21 -4.33
N ARG A 153 6.96 -15.97 -5.26
CA ARG A 153 6.86 -17.44 -5.25
C ARG A 153 7.56 -18.03 -4.02
N TYR A 154 8.75 -17.52 -3.67
CA TYR A 154 9.48 -17.97 -2.48
C TYR A 154 8.74 -17.63 -1.18
N LEU A 155 8.07 -16.47 -1.10
CA LEU A 155 7.18 -16.09 0.00
C LEU A 155 5.93 -17.00 0.07
N GLY A 156 5.63 -17.73 -1.00
CA GLY A 156 4.50 -18.65 -1.07
C GLY A 156 3.16 -17.95 -1.31
N LEU A 157 3.09 -16.89 -2.11
CA LEU A 157 1.81 -16.29 -2.47
C LEU A 157 0.98 -17.25 -3.34
N SER A 158 -0.31 -17.39 -3.03
CA SER A 158 -1.26 -18.27 -3.72
C SER A 158 -1.87 -17.63 -4.99
N VAL A 159 -1.04 -16.93 -5.75
CA VAL A 159 -1.35 -16.26 -7.01
C VAL A 159 -1.51 -17.29 -8.13
N ASP A 160 -2.45 -17.06 -9.04
CA ASP A 160 -2.48 -17.75 -10.33
C ASP A 160 -1.49 -17.08 -11.30
N TRP A 161 -0.28 -17.64 -11.36
CA TRP A 161 0.81 -17.09 -12.17
C TRP A 161 0.59 -17.16 -13.68
N ALA A 162 -0.45 -17.87 -14.14
CA ALA A 162 -0.87 -17.85 -15.55
C ALA A 162 -1.69 -16.60 -15.89
N MET A 163 -2.12 -15.83 -14.89
CA MET A 163 -2.96 -14.63 -15.04
C MET A 163 -2.20 -13.33 -14.70
N THR A 164 -0.92 -13.25 -15.02
CA THR A 164 -0.12 -12.03 -14.85
C THR A 164 -0.44 -10.99 -15.92
N TYR A 165 -0.23 -9.71 -15.59
CA TYR A 165 -0.35 -8.59 -16.52
C TYR A 165 0.65 -7.48 -16.18
N ALA A 166 1.00 -6.66 -17.18
CA ALA A 166 1.81 -5.46 -17.00
C ALA A 166 0.99 -4.21 -17.37
N THR A 167 1.12 -3.12 -16.61
CA THR A 167 0.38 -1.86 -16.85
C THR A 167 0.77 -1.20 -18.18
N ILE A 168 1.92 -1.58 -18.74
CA ILE A 168 2.41 -1.13 -20.07
C ILE A 168 2.14 -2.16 -21.18
N GLY A 169 1.61 -3.34 -20.85
CA GLY A 169 1.26 -4.38 -21.84
C GLY A 169 0.18 -3.90 -22.82
N LYS A 170 0.12 -4.51 -24.01
CA LYS A 170 -0.82 -4.10 -25.08
C LYS A 170 -2.28 -4.05 -24.61
N ARG A 171 -2.74 -5.02 -23.79
CA ARG A 171 -4.09 -5.03 -23.19
C ARG A 171 -4.29 -3.80 -22.31
N ALA A 172 -3.34 -3.51 -21.42
CA ALA A 172 -3.42 -2.39 -20.52
C ALA A 172 -3.41 -1.04 -21.24
N GLN A 173 -2.59 -0.90 -22.28
CA GLN A 173 -2.59 0.29 -23.14
C GLN A 173 -3.95 0.46 -23.82
N ARG A 174 -4.49 -0.61 -24.44
CA ARG A 174 -5.81 -0.57 -25.10
C ARG A 174 -6.93 -0.19 -24.13
N VAL A 175 -7.00 -0.85 -22.98
CA VAL A 175 -8.00 -0.55 -21.94
C VAL A 175 -7.93 0.91 -21.50
N SER A 176 -6.72 1.41 -21.24
CA SER A 176 -6.50 2.79 -20.79
C SER A 176 -6.89 3.82 -21.86
N GLN A 177 -6.53 3.57 -23.11
CA GLN A 177 -6.84 4.46 -24.23
C GLN A 177 -8.33 4.44 -24.58
N VAL A 178 -8.99 3.27 -24.60
CA VAL A 178 -10.46 3.18 -24.77
C VAL A 178 -11.19 3.95 -23.70
N SER A 179 -10.82 3.75 -22.44
CA SER A 179 -11.46 4.48 -21.33
C SER A 179 -11.21 5.98 -21.43
N PHE A 180 -9.99 6.42 -21.79
CA PHE A 180 -9.72 7.84 -22.04
C PHE A 180 -10.62 8.43 -23.13
N LEU A 181 -10.73 7.78 -24.29
CA LEU A 181 -11.57 8.27 -25.39
C LEU A 181 -13.05 8.32 -25.04
N ARG A 182 -13.55 7.31 -24.29
CA ARG A 182 -14.94 7.33 -23.81
C ARG A 182 -15.20 8.48 -22.85
N LEU A 183 -14.26 8.79 -21.96
CA LEU A 183 -14.36 9.96 -21.07
C LEU A 183 -14.28 11.27 -21.88
N LEU A 184 -13.43 11.34 -22.90
CA LEU A 184 -13.34 12.50 -23.81
C LEU A 184 -14.67 12.75 -24.53
N HIS A 185 -15.28 11.71 -25.10
CA HIS A 185 -16.58 11.81 -25.77
C HIS A 185 -17.72 12.22 -24.82
N LYS A 186 -17.64 11.83 -23.54
CA LYS A 186 -18.59 12.26 -22.51
C LYS A 186 -18.31 13.67 -21.97
N GLY A 187 -17.23 14.33 -22.42
CA GLY A 187 -16.79 15.63 -21.88
C GLY A 187 -16.27 15.55 -20.43
N LEU A 188 -15.87 14.35 -19.98
CA LEU A 188 -15.31 14.08 -18.66
C LEU A 188 -13.78 14.09 -18.66
N ALA A 189 -13.16 13.92 -19.81
CA ALA A 189 -11.76 14.24 -20.08
C ALA A 189 -11.70 15.53 -20.91
N TYR A 190 -10.82 16.45 -20.56
CA TYR A 190 -10.67 17.72 -21.28
C TYR A 190 -9.23 18.20 -21.20
N GLN A 191 -8.85 19.06 -22.17
CA GLN A 191 -7.55 19.70 -22.21
C GLN A 191 -7.68 21.18 -21.92
N ALA A 192 -6.81 21.73 -21.09
CA ALA A 192 -6.74 23.14 -20.80
C ALA A 192 -5.32 23.62 -20.58
N GLU A 193 -5.04 24.87 -20.97
CA GLU A 193 -3.87 25.56 -20.47
C GLU A 193 -4.20 26.11 -19.08
N ALA A 194 -3.46 25.64 -18.08
CA ALA A 194 -3.76 25.92 -16.68
C ALA A 194 -2.48 26.03 -15.84
N PRO A 195 -2.55 26.75 -14.70
CA PRO A 195 -1.52 26.69 -13.70
C PRO A 195 -1.36 25.24 -13.21
N THR A 196 -0.18 24.70 -13.41
CA THR A 196 0.12 23.28 -13.13
C THR A 196 1.30 23.18 -12.18
N LEU A 197 1.15 22.36 -11.13
CA LEU A 197 2.26 21.97 -10.27
C LEU A 197 3.30 21.21 -11.10
N TRP A 198 4.54 21.65 -11.02
CA TRP A 198 5.58 21.26 -11.95
C TRP A 198 6.89 20.92 -11.26
N ASP A 199 7.41 19.74 -11.54
CA ASP A 199 8.76 19.36 -11.16
C ASP A 199 9.77 19.88 -12.20
N VAL A 200 10.66 20.76 -11.77
CA VAL A 200 11.61 21.45 -12.65
C VAL A 200 12.82 20.61 -13.07
N ASP A 201 13.11 19.55 -12.32
CA ASP A 201 14.21 18.61 -12.64
C ASP A 201 13.74 17.59 -13.67
N PHE A 202 12.55 17.02 -13.44
CA PHE A 202 11.94 16.06 -14.36
C PHE A 202 11.18 16.73 -15.51
N ARG A 203 10.88 18.02 -15.38
CA ARG A 203 10.14 18.82 -16.37
C ARG A 203 8.80 18.18 -16.72
N THR A 204 8.02 17.90 -15.71
CA THR A 204 6.72 17.23 -15.85
C THR A 204 5.70 17.76 -14.85
N ALA A 205 4.43 17.68 -15.23
CA ALA A 205 3.31 17.97 -14.34
C ALA A 205 3.25 16.95 -13.18
N VAL A 206 2.77 17.43 -12.01
CA VAL A 206 2.57 16.64 -10.78
C VAL A 206 1.13 16.80 -10.34
N ALA A 207 0.45 15.68 -10.07
CA ALA A 207 -0.92 15.71 -9.56
C ALA A 207 -0.96 15.99 -8.05
N GLN A 208 -2.09 16.52 -7.55
CA GLN A 208 -2.27 16.80 -6.13
C GLN A 208 -1.98 15.57 -5.24
N ALA A 209 -2.30 14.37 -5.70
CA ALA A 209 -2.08 13.13 -4.98
C ALA A 209 -0.59 12.74 -4.78
N GLU A 210 0.30 13.32 -5.59
CA GLU A 210 1.75 13.02 -5.55
C GLU A 210 2.56 14.04 -4.74
N LEU A 211 1.87 14.96 -4.04
CA LEU A 211 2.49 16.03 -3.25
C LEU A 211 2.96 15.54 -1.88
N GLU A 212 4.10 16.05 -1.47
CA GLU A 212 4.64 15.91 -0.12
C GLU A 212 5.01 17.30 0.43
N ASP A 213 4.59 17.57 1.67
CA ASP A 213 5.04 18.76 2.40
C ASP A 213 6.35 18.47 3.12
N ARG A 214 7.36 19.31 2.87
CA ARG A 214 8.66 19.23 3.57
C ARG A 214 8.98 20.56 4.22
N GLU A 215 9.36 20.51 5.49
CA GLU A 215 9.83 21.68 6.21
C GLU A 215 11.15 22.19 5.60
N GLN A 216 11.14 23.47 5.18
CA GLN A 216 12.30 24.13 4.57
C GLN A 216 12.61 25.44 5.27
N PRO A 217 13.91 25.80 5.41
CA PRO A 217 14.29 27.13 5.85
C PRO A 217 13.96 28.16 4.78
N GLY A 218 13.42 29.28 5.21
CA GLY A 218 13.06 30.42 4.36
C GLY A 218 13.18 31.74 5.12
N ALA A 219 12.75 32.83 4.53
CA ALA A 219 12.67 34.12 5.20
C ALA A 219 11.51 34.95 4.70
N TYR A 220 10.85 35.69 5.57
CA TYR A 220 9.96 36.76 5.20
C TYR A 220 10.76 38.01 4.83
N HIS A 221 10.44 38.58 3.65
CA HIS A 221 10.96 39.83 3.16
C HIS A 221 9.82 40.86 3.26
N ARG A 222 10.04 41.93 4.00
CA ARG A 222 9.08 43.03 4.14
C ARG A 222 9.37 44.08 3.10
N ILE A 223 8.39 44.30 2.21
CA ILE A 223 8.59 45.08 0.98
C ILE A 223 7.51 46.15 0.86
N GLU A 224 7.90 47.37 0.50
CA GLU A 224 7.01 48.51 0.30
C GLU A 224 6.47 48.57 -1.13
N PHE A 225 5.16 48.78 -1.26
CA PHE A 225 4.42 49.12 -2.47
C PHE A 225 3.88 50.52 -2.37
N ALA A 226 4.05 51.37 -3.40
CA ALA A 226 3.53 52.71 -3.42
C ALA A 226 2.02 52.74 -3.79
N LEU A 227 1.18 53.53 -3.12
CA LEU A 227 -0.21 53.78 -3.57
C LEU A 227 -0.21 54.62 -4.84
N ALA A 228 -0.91 54.17 -5.87
CA ALA A 228 -0.94 54.85 -7.18
C ALA A 228 -1.56 56.27 -7.13
N SER A 229 -2.47 56.54 -6.19
CA SER A 229 -3.16 57.86 -6.03
C SER A 229 -2.39 58.85 -5.18
N GLY A 230 -1.25 58.51 -4.57
CA GLY A 230 -0.45 59.42 -3.70
C GLY A 230 -1.16 59.91 -2.42
N ALA A 231 -2.41 59.59 -2.21
CA ALA A 231 -3.25 60.04 -1.09
C ALA A 231 -3.93 58.81 -0.44
N GLY A 232 -3.29 58.21 0.53
CA GLY A 232 -3.90 57.18 1.37
C GLY A 232 -3.95 57.60 2.84
N PRO A 233 -4.88 57.03 3.66
CA PRO A 233 -4.86 57.23 5.11
C PRO A 233 -3.52 56.77 5.67
N SER A 234 -2.98 57.50 6.66
CA SER A 234 -1.72 57.12 7.31
C SER A 234 -1.95 55.85 8.15
N THR A 235 -1.55 54.71 7.63
CA THR A 235 -1.58 53.43 8.37
C THR A 235 -0.29 53.22 9.19
N GLY A 236 0.26 54.24 9.86
CA GLY A 236 1.48 54.14 10.66
C GLY A 236 2.77 53.90 9.85
N LEU A 237 2.70 53.67 8.57
CA LEU A 237 3.77 53.63 7.56
C LEU A 237 3.71 54.98 6.79
N GLY A 238 4.85 55.46 6.31
CA GLY A 238 4.93 56.76 5.61
C GLY A 238 3.76 56.99 4.63
N ALA A 239 3.24 58.23 4.52
CA ALA A 239 2.06 58.56 3.71
C ALA A 239 2.22 57.99 2.29
N GLY A 240 1.25 57.17 1.84
CA GLY A 240 1.18 56.66 0.48
C GLY A 240 1.89 55.32 0.19
N LYS A 241 2.26 54.52 1.21
CA LYS A 241 2.90 53.22 1.02
C LYS A 241 2.20 52.10 1.81
N ILE A 242 2.25 50.86 1.28
CA ILE A 242 1.78 49.63 1.93
C ILE A 242 2.95 48.66 2.01
N ALA A 243 3.18 48.07 3.20
CA ALA A 243 4.17 47.02 3.35
C ALA A 243 3.53 45.64 3.29
N ILE A 244 4.04 44.75 2.46
CA ILE A 244 3.71 43.31 2.41
C ILE A 244 4.84 42.48 2.98
N GLU A 245 4.56 41.24 3.42
CA GLU A 245 5.58 40.24 3.77
C GLU A 245 5.45 39.04 2.83
N THR A 246 6.55 38.66 2.15
CA THR A 246 6.58 37.54 1.22
C THR A 246 7.81 36.66 1.44
N THR A 247 7.67 35.36 1.20
CA THR A 247 8.78 34.41 1.12
C THR A 247 9.37 34.30 -0.28
N ARG A 248 8.67 34.89 -1.28
CA ARG A 248 9.02 34.76 -2.70
C ARG A 248 9.14 36.12 -3.41
N PRO A 249 10.09 36.99 -3.00
CA PRO A 249 10.26 38.31 -3.62
C PRO A 249 10.59 38.23 -5.12
N GLU A 250 11.20 37.14 -5.61
CA GLU A 250 11.50 36.91 -7.03
C GLU A 250 10.26 36.91 -7.92
N LEU A 251 9.07 36.79 -7.35
CA LEU A 251 7.81 36.79 -8.08
C LEU A 251 7.15 38.17 -8.17
N ILE A 252 7.73 39.24 -7.62
CA ILE A 252 7.19 40.63 -7.77
C ILE A 252 6.89 40.98 -9.23
N PRO A 253 7.71 40.61 -10.24
CA PRO A 253 7.39 40.90 -11.64
C PRO A 253 6.10 40.24 -12.12
N ALA A 254 5.67 39.17 -11.47
CA ALA A 254 4.45 38.42 -11.78
C ALA A 254 3.24 38.86 -10.92
N CYS A 255 3.39 39.89 -10.06
CA CYS A 255 2.31 40.38 -9.21
C CYS A 255 1.15 40.92 -10.04
N VAL A 256 -0.09 40.52 -9.72
CA VAL A 256 -1.32 40.89 -10.43
C VAL A 256 -2.35 41.54 -9.51
N ALA A 257 -2.24 41.37 -8.19
CA ALA A 257 -3.06 42.03 -7.18
C ALA A 257 -2.43 41.95 -5.79
N LEU A 258 -2.86 42.81 -4.86
CA LEU A 258 -2.73 42.55 -3.42
C LEU A 258 -4.08 42.09 -2.88
N VAL A 259 -4.06 41.20 -1.87
CA VAL A 259 -5.27 40.65 -1.25
C VAL A 259 -5.20 40.70 0.27
N ALA A 260 -6.31 41.15 0.89
CA ALA A 260 -6.49 41.14 2.35
C ALA A 260 -7.87 40.61 2.72
N HIS A 261 -8.06 40.24 3.99
CA HIS A 261 -9.36 39.78 4.47
C HIS A 261 -10.40 40.90 4.42
N PRO A 262 -11.67 40.64 4.01
CA PRO A 262 -12.70 41.66 3.90
C PRO A 262 -13.01 42.42 5.21
N ASP A 263 -12.79 41.75 6.36
CA ASP A 263 -13.01 42.32 7.70
C ASP A 263 -11.75 42.94 8.32
N ASP A 264 -10.64 42.98 7.60
CA ASP A 264 -9.43 43.65 8.09
C ASP A 264 -9.51 45.15 7.97
N GLU A 265 -9.82 45.83 9.07
CA GLU A 265 -9.99 47.28 9.13
C GLU A 265 -8.76 48.08 8.69
N ARG A 266 -7.56 47.49 8.69
CA ARG A 266 -6.33 48.13 8.19
C ARG A 266 -6.36 48.38 6.68
N TYR A 267 -6.98 47.44 5.93
CA TYR A 267 -6.94 47.42 4.47
C TYR A 267 -8.32 47.68 3.82
N LYS A 268 -9.40 47.59 4.59
CA LYS A 268 -10.77 47.81 4.14
C LYS A 268 -10.99 49.16 3.39
N PRO A 269 -10.40 50.29 3.81
CA PRO A 269 -10.52 51.58 3.09
C PRO A 269 -9.76 51.58 1.75
N LEU A 270 -8.90 50.61 1.50
CA LEU A 270 -8.01 50.54 0.34
C LEU A 270 -8.55 49.60 -0.76
N PHE A 271 -9.60 48.81 -0.48
CA PHE A 271 -10.16 47.92 -1.49
C PHE A 271 -10.65 48.68 -2.72
N GLY A 272 -10.26 48.21 -3.91
CA GLY A 272 -10.54 48.85 -5.18
C GLY A 272 -9.55 49.93 -5.60
N THR A 273 -8.60 50.34 -4.72
CA THR A 273 -7.48 51.21 -5.11
C THR A 273 -6.34 50.40 -5.73
N GLU A 274 -5.36 51.10 -6.31
CA GLU A 274 -4.20 50.48 -6.94
C GLU A 274 -2.90 50.79 -6.17
N VAL A 275 -1.96 49.82 -6.21
CA VAL A 275 -0.57 50.02 -5.83
C VAL A 275 0.36 49.79 -7.01
N VAL A 276 1.55 50.35 -6.91
CA VAL A 276 2.64 50.22 -7.89
C VAL A 276 3.72 49.27 -7.29
N THR A 277 4.05 48.25 -8.05
CA THR A 277 5.08 47.28 -7.61
C THR A 277 6.47 47.90 -7.61
N PRO A 278 7.29 47.66 -6.58
CA PRO A 278 8.68 48.14 -6.54
C PRO A 278 9.50 47.57 -7.72
N LEU A 279 10.52 48.27 -8.13
CA LEU A 279 11.43 47.98 -9.26
C LEU A 279 10.75 47.93 -10.65
N PHE A 280 9.51 47.38 -10.75
CA PHE A 280 8.90 47.07 -12.02
C PHE A 280 7.76 48.02 -12.44
N GLY A 281 7.28 48.92 -11.54
CA GLY A 281 6.31 49.93 -11.87
C GLY A 281 4.95 49.41 -12.40
N VAL A 282 4.54 48.23 -11.98
CA VAL A 282 3.28 47.62 -12.38
C VAL A 282 2.15 48.06 -11.48
N ARG A 283 1.05 48.62 -12.06
CA ARG A 283 -0.16 48.94 -11.29
C ARG A 283 -1.02 47.75 -11.07
N VAL A 284 -1.30 47.42 -9.80
CA VAL A 284 -2.11 46.23 -9.40
C VAL A 284 -3.17 46.64 -8.38
N PRO A 285 -4.41 46.09 -8.47
CA PRO A 285 -5.48 46.43 -7.55
C PRO A 285 -5.33 45.75 -6.20
N ILE A 286 -5.89 46.40 -5.15
CA ILE A 286 -6.09 45.76 -3.84
C ILE A 286 -7.48 45.10 -3.83
N ARG A 287 -7.59 43.84 -3.49
CA ARG A 287 -8.81 43.05 -3.48
C ARG A 287 -9.09 42.46 -2.10
N ALA A 288 -10.36 42.16 -1.83
CA ALA A 288 -10.80 41.44 -0.63
C ALA A 288 -11.04 39.97 -0.95
N HIS A 289 -10.62 39.06 -0.04
CA HIS A 289 -10.93 37.62 -0.14
C HIS A 289 -10.85 36.95 1.23
N GLU A 290 -11.83 36.13 1.58
CA GLU A 290 -11.97 35.45 2.89
C GLU A 290 -10.82 34.49 3.24
N LEU A 291 -10.10 33.96 2.25
CA LEU A 291 -8.92 33.12 2.49
C LEU A 291 -7.64 33.90 2.82
N ALA A 292 -7.66 35.23 2.80
CA ALA A 292 -6.54 36.02 3.29
C ALA A 292 -6.53 36.01 4.82
N ASP A 293 -5.39 35.67 5.40
CA ASP A 293 -5.25 35.52 6.84
C ASP A 293 -4.71 36.84 7.47
N PRO A 294 -5.53 37.55 8.28
CA PRO A 294 -5.13 38.83 8.89
C PRO A 294 -3.93 38.73 9.82
N ASP A 295 -3.70 37.55 10.40
CA ASP A 295 -2.62 37.30 11.37
C ASP A 295 -1.33 36.80 10.72
N LYS A 296 -1.36 36.49 9.42
CA LYS A 296 -0.19 35.98 8.70
C LYS A 296 0.64 37.13 8.10
N GLY A 297 1.87 37.30 8.57
CA GLY A 297 2.78 38.34 8.09
C GLY A 297 2.22 39.75 8.32
N SER A 298 2.02 40.52 7.24
CA SER A 298 1.43 41.86 7.32
C SER A 298 -0.11 41.86 7.26
N GLY A 299 -0.76 40.71 7.07
CA GLY A 299 -2.21 40.56 6.85
C GLY A 299 -2.67 40.92 5.43
N ILE A 300 -1.75 41.37 4.58
CA ILE A 300 -1.97 41.59 3.14
C ILE A 300 -0.90 40.87 2.35
N ALA A 301 -1.30 40.13 1.34
CA ALA A 301 -0.42 39.31 0.51
C ALA A 301 -0.42 39.77 -0.94
N MET A 302 0.70 39.59 -1.65
CA MET A 302 0.73 39.74 -3.11
C MET A 302 0.27 38.44 -3.77
N ILE A 303 -0.55 38.56 -4.79
CA ILE A 303 -0.93 37.47 -5.68
C ILE A 303 -0.01 37.51 -6.89
N CYS A 304 0.79 36.47 -7.04
CA CYS A 304 1.65 36.29 -8.21
C CYS A 304 1.11 35.14 -9.05
N THR A 305 1.31 35.18 -10.35
CA THR A 305 0.83 34.09 -11.20
C THR A 305 2.02 33.20 -11.66
N PHE A 306 2.46 32.15 -10.89
CA PHE A 306 1.82 31.69 -9.64
C PHE A 306 2.91 31.38 -8.61
N GLY A 307 2.68 31.80 -7.36
CA GLY A 307 3.62 31.58 -6.26
C GLY A 307 3.34 30.30 -5.48
N ASP A 308 2.07 30.04 -5.20
CA ASP A 308 1.58 28.82 -4.53
C ASP A 308 0.15 28.45 -4.97
N VAL A 309 -0.42 27.41 -4.37
CA VAL A 309 -1.78 26.92 -4.69
C VAL A 309 -2.85 27.95 -4.30
N THR A 310 -2.62 28.75 -3.25
CA THR A 310 -3.55 29.78 -2.81
C THR A 310 -3.64 30.90 -3.84
N ASP A 311 -2.52 31.28 -4.47
CA ASP A 311 -2.50 32.22 -5.58
C ASP A 311 -3.39 31.78 -6.73
N VAL A 312 -3.41 30.48 -7.05
CA VAL A 312 -4.28 29.91 -8.10
C VAL A 312 -5.75 30.02 -7.73
N ILE A 313 -6.11 29.80 -6.45
CA ILE A 313 -7.50 29.95 -5.97
C ILE A 313 -7.94 31.43 -6.09
N TRP A 314 -7.14 32.36 -5.60
CA TRP A 314 -7.43 33.79 -5.68
C TRP A 314 -7.51 34.29 -7.12
N TRP A 315 -6.57 33.84 -7.98
CA TRP A 315 -6.56 34.18 -9.40
C TRP A 315 -7.89 33.80 -10.08
N ARG A 316 -8.38 32.56 -9.83
CA ARG A 316 -9.67 32.10 -10.38
C ARG A 316 -10.86 32.87 -9.81
N ALA A 317 -10.94 33.01 -8.50
CA ALA A 317 -12.05 33.65 -7.80
C ALA A 317 -12.19 35.15 -8.18
N LEU A 318 -11.07 35.84 -8.38
CA LEU A 318 -11.01 37.25 -8.66
C LEU A 318 -10.86 37.59 -10.17
N SER A 319 -10.82 36.56 -11.04
CA SER A 319 -10.65 36.67 -12.50
C SER A 319 -9.46 37.58 -12.90
N LEU A 320 -8.29 37.32 -12.29
CA LEU A 320 -7.08 38.11 -12.49
C LEU A 320 -6.33 37.75 -13.80
N PRO A 321 -5.54 38.69 -14.38
CA PRO A 321 -4.70 38.34 -15.54
C PRO A 321 -3.59 37.33 -15.19
N VAL A 322 -2.96 36.72 -16.23
CA VAL A 322 -1.84 35.77 -16.07
C VAL A 322 -0.54 36.49 -16.45
N ARG A 323 0.43 36.48 -15.52
CA ARG A 323 1.82 36.94 -15.72
C ARG A 323 2.82 35.84 -15.35
N ALA A 324 2.77 34.69 -16.03
CA ALA A 324 3.64 33.57 -15.74
C ALA A 324 5.09 33.86 -16.18
N ILE A 325 6.02 33.83 -15.23
CA ILE A 325 7.47 34.11 -15.48
C ILE A 325 8.38 32.87 -15.31
N ILE A 326 7.88 31.78 -14.76
CA ILE A 326 8.68 30.57 -14.54
C ILE A 326 8.56 29.64 -15.76
N GLN A 327 9.71 29.21 -16.30
CA GLN A 327 9.81 28.25 -17.38
C GLN A 327 9.81 26.80 -16.85
N ALA A 328 9.61 25.83 -17.74
CA ALA A 328 9.63 24.40 -17.43
C ALA A 328 10.94 23.89 -16.78
N ASN A 329 12.06 24.60 -16.95
CA ASN A 329 13.35 24.29 -16.30
C ASN A 329 13.54 24.99 -14.94
N GLY A 330 12.52 25.74 -14.47
CA GLY A 330 12.54 26.51 -13.23
C GLY A 330 13.31 27.83 -13.28
N ALA A 331 13.70 28.28 -14.48
CA ALA A 331 14.32 29.57 -14.67
C ALA A 331 13.28 30.64 -15.00
N LEU A 332 13.56 31.93 -14.69
CA LEU A 332 12.72 33.03 -15.10
C LEU A 332 12.87 33.26 -16.61
N LYS A 333 11.74 33.35 -17.33
CA LYS A 333 11.78 33.60 -18.78
C LYS A 333 12.19 35.05 -19.08
N PRO A 334 12.88 35.34 -20.19
CA PRO A 334 13.04 36.70 -20.66
C PRO A 334 11.70 37.38 -20.94
N ILE A 335 11.57 38.67 -20.58
CA ILE A 335 10.35 39.47 -20.75
C ILE A 335 10.75 40.81 -21.42
N ALA A 336 9.92 41.27 -22.33
CA ALA A 336 10.01 42.60 -22.90
C ALA A 336 8.99 43.54 -22.20
N TRP A 337 9.47 44.41 -21.36
CA TRP A 337 8.65 45.36 -20.59
C TRP A 337 8.14 46.47 -21.49
N GLY A 338 6.89 46.94 -21.25
CA GLY A 338 6.21 47.93 -22.08
C GLY A 338 5.34 47.34 -23.19
N GLY A 339 5.40 46.02 -23.42
CA GLY A 339 4.51 45.34 -24.34
C GLY A 339 3.19 44.94 -23.67
N GLU A 340 2.28 44.36 -24.48
CA GLU A 340 0.97 43.86 -24.01
C GLU A 340 1.13 42.82 -22.89
N GLY A 341 0.40 43.01 -21.79
CA GLY A 341 0.47 42.18 -20.58
C GLY A 341 1.67 42.47 -19.66
N TRP A 342 2.61 43.35 -20.09
CA TRP A 342 3.82 43.72 -19.34
C TRP A 342 3.96 45.24 -19.22
N GLU A 343 2.83 45.94 -19.09
CA GLU A 343 2.76 47.38 -18.89
C GLU A 343 3.46 47.77 -17.58
N SER A 344 4.15 48.92 -17.61
CA SER A 344 4.87 49.52 -16.50
C SER A 344 4.87 51.04 -16.58
N ASP A 345 4.82 51.71 -15.44
CA ASP A 345 4.96 53.17 -15.37
C ASP A 345 6.37 53.62 -15.78
N ASP A 346 7.36 52.75 -15.69
CA ASP A 346 8.75 52.94 -16.14
C ASP A 346 9.30 51.66 -16.76
N ALA A 347 8.97 51.39 -18.00
CA ALA A 347 9.36 50.16 -18.71
C ALA A 347 10.89 50.03 -18.88
N ALA A 348 11.63 51.15 -18.97
CA ALA A 348 13.10 51.07 -19.11
C ALA A 348 13.76 50.62 -17.80
N ARG A 349 13.32 51.15 -16.68
CA ARG A 349 13.79 50.69 -15.34
C ARG A 349 13.39 49.24 -15.09
N ALA A 350 12.15 48.88 -15.40
CA ALA A 350 11.66 47.51 -15.25
C ALA A 350 12.51 46.52 -16.08
N GLN A 351 12.82 46.87 -17.33
CA GLN A 351 13.66 46.05 -18.18
C GLN A 351 15.07 45.86 -17.60
N GLN A 352 15.71 46.99 -17.19
CA GLN A 352 17.04 46.94 -16.61
C GLN A 352 17.10 46.05 -15.34
N ALA A 353 16.10 46.15 -14.46
CA ALA A 353 16.00 45.34 -13.26
C ALA A 353 15.79 43.87 -13.61
N TYR A 354 14.90 43.57 -14.56
CA TYR A 354 14.52 42.23 -14.93
C TYR A 354 15.59 41.46 -15.72
N ASP A 355 16.39 42.14 -16.57
CA ASP A 355 17.49 41.52 -17.32
C ASP A 355 18.51 40.85 -16.43
N GLN A 356 18.65 41.32 -15.18
CA GLN A 356 19.52 40.69 -14.18
C GLN A 356 18.89 39.44 -13.54
N LEU A 357 17.59 39.22 -13.70
CA LEU A 357 16.85 38.07 -13.14
C LEU A 357 16.57 37.01 -14.22
N ALA A 358 16.45 37.41 -15.47
CA ALA A 358 16.13 36.53 -16.61
C ALA A 358 17.13 35.38 -16.72
N ASN A 359 16.64 34.17 -17.01
CA ASN A 359 17.40 32.92 -17.09
C ASN A 359 18.05 32.42 -15.79
N LEU A 360 17.84 33.13 -14.65
CA LEU A 360 18.22 32.60 -13.34
C LEU A 360 17.15 31.63 -12.83
N SER A 361 17.56 30.61 -12.07
CA SER A 361 16.60 29.80 -11.30
C SER A 361 15.90 30.66 -10.23
N ALA A 362 14.68 30.32 -9.84
CA ALA A 362 13.92 31.05 -8.81
C ALA A 362 14.76 31.34 -7.55
N ALA A 363 15.55 30.37 -7.06
CA ALA A 363 16.39 30.56 -5.90
C ALA A 363 17.51 31.60 -6.12
N LYS A 364 18.15 31.62 -7.29
CA LYS A 364 19.18 32.61 -7.61
C LYS A 364 18.56 33.99 -7.86
N ALA A 365 17.42 34.04 -8.53
CA ALA A 365 16.66 35.27 -8.77
C ALA A 365 16.19 35.92 -7.43
N ARG A 366 15.82 35.11 -6.43
CA ARG A 366 15.46 35.58 -5.08
C ARG A 366 16.63 36.32 -4.43
N VAL A 367 17.83 35.80 -4.48
CA VAL A 367 19.01 36.47 -3.94
C VAL A 367 19.22 37.79 -4.65
N LYS A 368 19.14 37.80 -5.98
CA LYS A 368 19.44 38.98 -6.81
C LYS A 368 18.40 40.09 -6.62
N ILE A 369 17.10 39.78 -6.57
CA ILE A 369 16.04 40.81 -6.37
C ILE A 369 16.11 41.40 -4.97
N VAL A 370 16.49 40.63 -3.94
CA VAL A 370 16.69 41.15 -2.58
C VAL A 370 17.82 42.20 -2.55
N GLU A 371 18.91 42.01 -3.32
CA GLU A 371 19.94 43.04 -3.51
C GLU A 371 19.37 44.30 -4.13
N GLN A 372 18.60 44.15 -5.23
CA GLN A 372 17.98 45.28 -5.92
C GLN A 372 16.97 46.04 -5.03
N LEU A 373 16.18 45.35 -4.23
CA LEU A 373 15.21 45.94 -3.30
C LEU A 373 15.90 46.69 -2.13
N LYS A 374 17.11 46.21 -1.70
CA LYS A 374 17.94 46.95 -0.74
C LYS A 374 18.51 48.22 -1.34
N GLU A 375 19.03 48.13 -2.58
CA GLU A 375 19.56 49.30 -3.31
C GLU A 375 18.51 50.36 -3.61
N SER A 376 17.26 49.94 -3.95
CA SER A 376 16.15 50.89 -4.21
C SER A 376 15.52 51.48 -2.94
N GLY A 377 15.80 50.87 -1.77
CA GLY A 377 15.21 51.26 -0.47
C GLY A 377 13.79 50.73 -0.27
N ASP A 378 13.33 49.81 -1.10
CA ASP A 378 11.98 49.24 -1.00
C ASP A 378 11.92 48.01 -0.05
N LEU A 379 13.07 47.45 0.41
CA LEU A 379 13.15 46.41 1.43
C LEU A 379 13.22 47.03 2.82
N ILE A 380 12.29 46.71 3.70
CA ILE A 380 12.25 47.18 5.09
C ILE A 380 12.97 46.23 6.03
N GLY A 381 14.09 46.66 6.60
CA GLY A 381 14.88 45.87 7.57
C GLY A 381 15.53 44.65 6.95
N GLU A 382 15.98 43.74 7.80
CA GLU A 382 16.59 42.48 7.37
C GLU A 382 15.51 41.38 7.22
N PRO A 383 15.68 40.45 6.27
CA PRO A 383 14.78 39.32 6.12
C PRO A 383 14.66 38.51 7.42
N ARG A 384 13.43 38.20 7.84
CA ARG A 384 13.13 37.45 9.06
C ARG A 384 13.14 35.94 8.79
N PRO A 385 14.08 35.14 9.34
CA PRO A 385 14.15 33.71 9.12
C PRO A 385 12.88 32.99 9.61
N ILE A 386 12.46 31.97 8.84
CA ILE A 386 11.34 31.08 9.16
C ILE A 386 11.66 29.65 8.73
N THR A 387 10.92 28.70 9.30
CA THR A 387 10.79 27.35 8.77
C THR A 387 9.33 27.15 8.37
N HIS A 388 9.06 26.68 7.17
CA HIS A 388 7.71 26.50 6.66
C HIS A 388 7.61 25.30 5.72
N ALA A 389 6.41 24.72 5.63
CA ALA A 389 6.11 23.63 4.73
C ALA A 389 6.14 24.11 3.27
N VAL A 390 6.88 23.41 2.43
CA VAL A 390 7.01 23.65 0.99
C VAL A 390 6.60 22.40 0.24
N LYS A 391 5.87 22.56 -0.86
CA LYS A 391 5.40 21.45 -1.71
C LYS A 391 6.56 20.87 -2.52
N PHE A 392 6.69 19.55 -2.44
CA PHE A 392 7.60 18.75 -3.24
C PHE A 392 6.82 17.69 -4.00
N TYR A 393 7.34 17.24 -5.11
CA TYR A 393 6.99 15.95 -5.65
C TYR A 393 7.56 14.85 -4.72
N GLU A 394 6.78 13.83 -4.38
CA GLU A 394 7.20 12.78 -3.43
C GLU A 394 8.53 12.10 -3.80
N LYS A 395 8.87 12.08 -5.10
CA LYS A 395 10.12 11.52 -5.67
C LYS A 395 11.12 12.58 -6.11
N GLY A 396 10.80 13.87 -5.92
CA GLY A 396 11.63 15.01 -6.30
C GLY A 396 12.52 15.51 -5.16
N ASP A 397 13.61 16.17 -5.52
CA ASP A 397 14.60 16.69 -4.57
C ASP A 397 14.53 18.23 -4.45
N ARG A 398 13.79 18.91 -5.33
CA ARG A 398 13.58 20.35 -5.31
C ARG A 398 12.11 20.71 -5.07
N PRO A 399 11.84 21.92 -4.52
CA PRO A 399 10.51 22.47 -4.44
C PRO A 399 9.83 22.52 -5.82
N LEU A 400 8.53 22.23 -5.83
CA LEU A 400 7.71 22.40 -7.02
C LEU A 400 7.53 23.88 -7.34
N GLU A 401 7.46 24.16 -8.64
CA GLU A 401 7.02 25.45 -9.17
C GLU A 401 5.61 25.32 -9.77
N ILE A 402 4.93 26.43 -10.02
CA ILE A 402 3.68 26.43 -10.78
C ILE A 402 3.96 27.04 -12.15
N VAL A 403 3.72 26.28 -13.21
CA VAL A 403 3.97 26.65 -14.60
C VAL A 403 2.65 26.63 -15.36
N SER A 404 2.39 27.66 -16.15
CA SER A 404 1.28 27.61 -17.11
C SER A 404 1.63 26.63 -18.21
N SER A 405 0.89 25.56 -18.33
CA SER A 405 1.09 24.50 -19.30
C SER A 405 -0.21 23.86 -19.72
N ARG A 406 -0.24 23.34 -20.95
CA ARG A 406 -1.40 22.65 -21.49
C ARG A 406 -1.37 21.21 -21.00
N GLN A 407 -2.44 20.79 -20.28
CA GLN A 407 -2.55 19.49 -19.64
C GLN A 407 -3.91 18.86 -19.91
N TRP A 408 -3.99 17.54 -19.82
CA TRP A 408 -5.22 16.78 -19.80
C TRP A 408 -5.71 16.56 -18.37
N PHE A 409 -7.02 16.71 -18.18
CA PHE A 409 -7.67 16.54 -16.88
C PHE A 409 -8.84 15.58 -16.97
N PHE A 410 -9.07 14.82 -15.90
CA PHE A 410 -10.34 14.13 -15.66
C PHE A 410 -11.16 14.94 -14.66
N LYS A 411 -12.44 15.22 -14.99
CA LYS A 411 -13.37 15.88 -14.09
C LYS A 411 -13.51 15.08 -12.80
N THR A 412 -13.27 15.74 -11.70
CA THR A 412 -13.27 15.10 -10.37
C THR A 412 -14.14 15.91 -9.41
N LEU A 413 -14.03 17.25 -9.43
CA LEU A 413 -14.76 18.13 -8.51
C LEU A 413 -16.27 18.04 -8.68
N ASP A 414 -16.77 17.86 -9.90
CA ASP A 414 -18.19 17.70 -10.20
C ASP A 414 -18.81 16.45 -9.53
N PHE A 415 -17.98 15.46 -9.17
CA PHE A 415 -18.40 14.19 -8.61
C PHE A 415 -18.13 14.03 -7.12
N ARG A 416 -17.74 15.11 -6.41
CA ARG A 416 -17.36 15.07 -4.98
C ARG A 416 -18.40 14.34 -4.12
N GLU A 417 -19.67 14.73 -4.18
CA GLU A 417 -20.74 14.12 -3.40
C GLU A 417 -20.98 12.64 -3.74
N ALA A 418 -20.93 12.31 -5.03
CA ALA A 418 -21.05 10.93 -5.49
C ALA A 418 -19.89 10.06 -4.99
N LEU A 419 -18.66 10.58 -4.99
CA LEU A 419 -17.48 9.89 -4.49
C LEU A 419 -17.50 9.70 -2.97
N LEU A 420 -18.02 10.67 -2.21
CA LEU A 420 -18.25 10.53 -0.77
C LEU A 420 -19.31 9.44 -0.49
N GLN A 421 -20.36 9.36 -1.30
CA GLN A 421 -21.32 8.27 -1.22
C GLN A 421 -20.66 6.91 -1.48
N ARG A 422 -19.83 6.79 -2.55
CA ARG A 422 -19.06 5.56 -2.83
C ARG A 422 -18.13 5.17 -1.69
N ALA A 423 -17.48 6.14 -1.03
CA ALA A 423 -16.64 5.87 0.14
C ALA A 423 -17.42 5.25 1.30
N ARG A 424 -18.71 5.62 1.47
CA ARG A 424 -19.61 5.08 2.51
C ARG A 424 -20.22 3.74 2.14
N GLU A 425 -20.44 3.46 0.87
CA GLU A 425 -20.93 2.17 0.34
C GLU A 425 -19.86 1.07 0.45
N LEU A 426 -18.58 1.44 0.37
CA LEU A 426 -17.45 0.51 0.44
C LEU A 426 -17.28 -0.02 1.88
N LYS A 427 -17.10 -1.33 2.02
CA LYS A 427 -16.83 -1.95 3.32
C LYS A 427 -15.34 -1.88 3.64
N TRP A 428 -14.99 -1.18 4.71
CA TRP A 428 -13.61 -0.91 5.10
C TRP A 428 -13.12 -1.84 6.20
N HIS A 429 -11.92 -2.38 6.03
CA HIS A 429 -11.20 -3.20 7.00
C HIS A 429 -9.80 -2.61 7.27
N PRO A 430 -9.63 -1.89 8.41
CA PRO A 430 -10.62 -1.54 9.43
C PRO A 430 -11.52 -0.35 9.04
N SER A 431 -12.68 -0.24 9.65
CA SER A 431 -13.73 0.74 9.32
C SER A 431 -13.26 2.20 9.39
N TYR A 432 -12.36 2.56 10.32
CA TYR A 432 -11.88 3.93 10.50
C TYR A 432 -11.05 4.46 9.31
N MET A 433 -10.59 3.60 8.42
CA MET A 433 -9.83 4.00 7.21
C MET A 433 -10.70 4.71 6.17
N GLN A 434 -12.02 4.58 6.24
CA GLN A 434 -12.98 5.36 5.44
C GLN A 434 -12.72 6.86 5.54
N ALA A 435 -12.46 7.38 6.74
CA ALA A 435 -12.21 8.79 6.97
C ALA A 435 -11.01 9.34 6.15
N ARG A 436 -10.00 8.50 5.83
CA ARG A 436 -8.88 8.93 5.00
C ARG A 436 -9.31 9.26 3.57
N LEU A 437 -10.21 8.45 2.99
CA LEU A 437 -10.75 8.73 1.65
C LEU A 437 -11.68 9.93 1.67
N GLU A 438 -12.57 10.04 2.66
CA GLU A 438 -13.47 11.19 2.79
C GLU A 438 -12.70 12.50 2.95
N ASN A 439 -11.69 12.53 3.82
CA ASN A 439 -10.83 13.70 4.01
C ASN A 439 -10.07 14.09 2.72
N TRP A 440 -9.61 13.09 1.97
CA TRP A 440 -8.97 13.32 0.67
C TRP A 440 -9.94 13.95 -0.33
N ILE A 441 -11.14 13.39 -0.49
CA ILE A 441 -12.18 13.91 -1.40
C ILE A 441 -12.58 15.34 -1.03
N ASN A 442 -12.75 15.61 0.27
CA ASN A 442 -13.08 16.96 0.75
C ASN A 442 -11.94 17.97 0.53
N GLY A 443 -10.69 17.53 0.57
CA GLY A 443 -9.50 18.35 0.35
C GLY A 443 -9.11 18.56 -1.13
N LEU A 444 -9.88 18.04 -2.09
CA LEU A 444 -9.60 18.25 -3.51
C LEU A 444 -9.80 19.71 -3.89
N ASN A 445 -8.81 20.30 -4.55
CA ASN A 445 -8.79 21.69 -4.99
C ASN A 445 -8.80 21.88 -6.52
N GLY A 446 -8.79 20.78 -7.28
CA GLY A 446 -8.81 20.79 -8.75
C GLY A 446 -9.17 19.42 -9.32
N ASP A 447 -9.43 19.39 -10.62
CA ASP A 447 -9.61 18.16 -11.37
C ASP A 447 -8.28 17.40 -11.49
N TRP A 448 -8.35 16.12 -11.71
CA TRP A 448 -7.16 15.27 -11.77
C TRP A 448 -6.37 15.49 -13.05
N CYS A 449 -5.17 16.09 -12.96
CA CYS A 449 -4.22 16.21 -14.06
C CYS A 449 -3.62 14.85 -14.40
N VAL A 450 -3.94 14.33 -15.61
CA VAL A 450 -3.59 12.97 -16.03
C VAL A 450 -2.50 12.89 -17.07
N SER A 451 -2.01 14.01 -17.62
CA SER A 451 -0.91 14.02 -18.58
C SER A 451 0.45 14.19 -17.91
N ARG A 452 1.47 13.50 -18.43
CA ARG A 452 2.86 13.58 -17.98
C ARG A 452 3.80 13.74 -19.18
N GLN A 453 4.77 14.65 -19.08
CA GLN A 453 5.80 14.89 -20.07
C GLN A 453 6.96 13.91 -19.86
N ARG A 454 6.66 12.63 -20.10
CA ARG A 454 7.57 11.50 -19.91
C ARG A 454 7.61 10.63 -21.16
N PHE A 455 8.50 9.61 -21.18
CA PHE A 455 8.80 8.89 -22.40
C PHE A 455 8.26 7.47 -22.42
N PHE A 456 8.24 6.79 -21.26
CA PHE A 456 7.77 5.41 -21.13
C PHE A 456 6.47 5.36 -20.33
N GLY A 457 5.36 5.08 -20.98
CA GLY A 457 4.03 5.01 -20.42
C GLY A 457 2.96 4.89 -21.50
N VAL A 458 1.70 4.88 -21.12
CA VAL A 458 0.57 4.79 -22.06
C VAL A 458 0.35 6.15 -22.73
N PRO A 459 0.53 6.26 -24.08
CA PRO A 459 0.33 7.52 -24.77
C PRO A 459 -1.11 8.03 -24.71
N ILE A 460 -1.30 9.35 -24.66
CA ILE A 460 -2.60 9.99 -24.86
C ILE A 460 -2.99 9.84 -26.35
N PRO A 461 -4.09 9.14 -26.70
CA PRO A 461 -4.35 8.65 -28.04
C PRO A 461 -5.01 9.70 -28.96
N VAL A 462 -4.39 10.88 -29.10
CA VAL A 462 -4.96 11.97 -29.92
C VAL A 462 -3.88 12.66 -30.74
N TRP A 463 -4.30 13.25 -31.85
CA TRP A 463 -3.52 14.16 -32.67
C TRP A 463 -4.25 15.51 -32.79
N TYR A 464 -3.58 16.51 -33.33
CA TYR A 464 -4.13 17.85 -33.60
C TYR A 464 -3.88 18.25 -35.04
N PRO A 465 -4.81 18.92 -35.72
CA PRO A 465 -4.54 19.56 -37.00
C PRO A 465 -3.45 20.62 -36.82
N VAL A 466 -2.55 20.72 -37.82
CA VAL A 466 -1.58 21.79 -37.90
C VAL A 466 -2.14 22.88 -38.84
N LEU A 467 -2.26 24.10 -38.35
CA LEU A 467 -2.77 25.24 -39.08
C LEU A 467 -1.72 25.77 -40.10
N GLU A 468 -2.11 26.66 -40.97
CA GLU A 468 -1.24 27.25 -41.98
C GLU A 468 -0.04 28.04 -41.40
N ASP A 469 -0.16 28.56 -40.19
CA ASP A 469 0.90 29.24 -39.44
C ASP A 469 1.84 28.27 -38.69
N GLY A 470 1.62 26.97 -38.84
CA GLY A 470 2.38 25.92 -38.16
C GLY A 470 1.96 25.64 -36.73
N SER A 471 0.96 26.37 -36.18
CA SER A 471 0.44 26.12 -34.84
C SER A 471 -0.51 24.93 -34.82
N ARG A 472 -0.67 24.30 -33.63
CA ARG A 472 -1.60 23.18 -33.42
C ARG A 472 -2.98 23.69 -33.05
N ASP A 473 -4.02 23.16 -33.71
CA ASP A 473 -5.41 23.45 -33.33
C ASP A 473 -5.87 22.52 -32.21
N TYR A 474 -5.63 22.93 -30.98
CA TYR A 474 -6.04 22.16 -29.77
C TYR A 474 -7.54 22.10 -29.54
N THR A 475 -8.33 22.88 -30.29
CA THR A 475 -9.81 22.88 -30.17
C THR A 475 -10.44 21.68 -30.91
N ARG A 476 -9.70 21.03 -31.80
CA ARG A 476 -10.16 19.92 -32.64
C ARG A 476 -9.26 18.70 -32.53
N PRO A 477 -9.20 18.04 -31.37
CA PRO A 477 -8.40 16.82 -31.26
C PRO A 477 -8.94 15.74 -32.21
N ILE A 478 -8.04 15.07 -32.92
CA ILE A 478 -8.33 13.94 -33.81
C ILE A 478 -8.16 12.66 -32.99
N ALA A 479 -9.26 11.93 -32.75
CA ALA A 479 -9.26 10.68 -32.03
C ALA A 479 -9.34 9.47 -33.00
N PRO A 480 -8.65 8.35 -32.75
CA PRO A 480 -8.81 7.14 -33.54
C PRO A 480 -10.12 6.41 -33.21
N ALA A 481 -10.55 5.49 -34.07
CA ALA A 481 -11.56 4.51 -33.71
C ALA A 481 -11.05 3.51 -32.67
N GLU A 482 -11.94 2.97 -31.81
CA GLU A 482 -11.56 2.07 -30.69
C GLU A 482 -10.89 0.77 -31.14
N ASP A 483 -11.17 0.30 -32.34
CA ASP A 483 -10.61 -0.93 -32.92
C ASP A 483 -9.15 -0.78 -33.37
N ARG A 484 -8.68 0.47 -33.56
CA ARG A 484 -7.29 0.76 -33.86
C ARG A 484 -6.37 0.76 -32.64
N LEU A 485 -6.94 0.82 -31.43
CA LEU A 485 -6.17 0.92 -30.19
C LEU A 485 -5.49 -0.41 -29.82
N PRO A 486 -4.29 -0.40 -29.25
CA PRO A 486 -3.55 0.80 -28.79
C PRO A 486 -2.74 1.46 -29.92
N ILE A 487 -2.54 2.80 -29.81
CA ILE A 487 -1.72 3.61 -30.71
C ILE A 487 -0.72 4.47 -29.92
N ASP A 488 0.36 4.90 -30.60
CA ASP A 488 1.26 5.97 -30.14
C ASP A 488 1.22 7.15 -31.13
N PRO A 489 0.59 8.29 -30.79
CA PRO A 489 0.50 9.42 -31.71
C PRO A 489 1.84 10.00 -32.16
N SER A 490 2.93 9.72 -31.45
CA SER A 490 4.27 10.17 -31.84
C SER A 490 4.81 9.41 -33.07
N THR A 491 4.31 8.18 -33.33
CA THR A 491 4.75 7.33 -34.43
C THR A 491 3.63 6.97 -35.40
N ASP A 492 2.40 6.78 -34.89
CA ASP A 492 1.23 6.42 -35.69
C ASP A 492 0.63 7.62 -36.42
N VAL A 493 -0.15 7.33 -37.46
CA VAL A 493 -0.76 8.35 -38.34
C VAL A 493 -2.27 8.29 -38.21
N PRO A 494 -2.97 9.43 -38.04
CA PRO A 494 -4.44 9.46 -37.99
C PRO A 494 -5.06 9.10 -39.36
N ASP A 495 -6.32 8.61 -39.33
CA ASP A 495 -7.06 8.28 -40.55
C ASP A 495 -7.20 9.53 -41.45
N GLY A 496 -7.03 9.31 -42.74
CA GLY A 496 -7.12 10.38 -43.73
C GLY A 496 -5.83 11.21 -43.94
N TYR A 497 -4.76 10.91 -43.18
CA TYR A 497 -3.46 11.57 -43.33
C TYR A 497 -2.37 10.60 -43.77
N ARG A 498 -1.25 11.15 -44.28
CA ARG A 498 -0.02 10.41 -44.61
C ARG A 498 1.13 10.79 -43.69
N ALA A 499 2.10 9.90 -43.53
CA ALA A 499 3.23 10.10 -42.60
C ALA A 499 4.05 11.37 -42.92
N ASP A 500 4.17 11.74 -44.16
CA ASP A 500 4.88 12.94 -44.65
C ASP A 500 4.19 14.27 -44.29
N GLN A 501 2.93 14.23 -43.83
CA GLN A 501 2.16 15.37 -43.34
C GLN A 501 2.35 15.67 -41.84
N ARG A 502 3.12 14.83 -41.14
CA ARG A 502 3.42 15.03 -39.73
C ARG A 502 4.14 16.35 -39.50
N ASP A 503 3.64 17.18 -38.59
CA ASP A 503 4.18 18.50 -38.22
C ASP A 503 4.33 19.48 -39.39
N GLN A 504 3.55 19.29 -40.45
CA GLN A 504 3.50 20.20 -41.59
C GLN A 504 2.21 21.02 -41.61
N PRO A 505 2.21 22.25 -42.07
CA PRO A 505 0.98 23.04 -42.29
C PRO A 505 -0.06 22.26 -43.09
N GLY A 506 -1.33 22.27 -42.65
CA GLY A 506 -2.40 21.47 -43.22
C GLY A 506 -2.33 19.98 -42.92
N GLY A 507 -1.37 19.53 -42.15
CA GLY A 507 -1.18 18.17 -41.70
C GLY A 507 -1.66 17.94 -40.25
N PHE A 508 -0.94 17.10 -39.52
CA PHE A 508 -1.25 16.75 -38.14
C PHE A 508 0.00 16.71 -37.26
N SER A 509 -0.22 16.88 -35.95
CA SER A 509 0.82 16.67 -34.93
C SER A 509 0.28 15.77 -33.81
N GLY A 510 1.08 14.82 -33.35
CA GLY A 510 0.71 13.92 -32.27
C GLY A 510 0.78 14.60 -30.88
N ASP A 511 -0.09 14.19 -29.96
CA ASP A 511 0.15 14.44 -28.55
C ASP A 511 1.38 13.63 -28.10
N LEU A 512 2.31 14.27 -27.41
CA LEU A 512 3.56 13.65 -26.98
C LEU A 512 3.51 13.19 -25.52
N ASP A 513 2.47 13.58 -24.80
CA ASP A 513 2.32 13.24 -23.40
C ASP A 513 1.85 11.80 -23.21
N ILE A 514 2.24 11.22 -22.10
CA ILE A 514 1.73 9.94 -21.64
C ILE A 514 0.76 10.12 -20.49
N MET A 515 -0.07 9.12 -20.24
CA MET A 515 -0.94 9.12 -19.06
C MET A 515 -0.12 8.97 -17.78
N ASP A 516 -0.58 9.61 -16.72
CA ASP A 516 -0.15 9.34 -15.35
C ASP A 516 -0.23 7.84 -15.05
N THR A 517 0.78 7.30 -14.35
CA THR A 517 0.79 5.87 -13.95
C THR A 517 -0.47 5.50 -13.17
N TRP A 518 -0.98 6.40 -12.33
CA TRP A 518 -2.23 6.17 -11.60
C TRP A 518 -3.46 6.14 -12.51
N ALA A 519 -3.44 6.81 -13.64
CA ALA A 519 -4.52 6.73 -14.63
C ALA A 519 -4.60 5.35 -15.31
N THR A 520 -3.46 4.66 -15.46
CA THR A 520 -3.40 3.29 -15.96
C THR A 520 -3.69 2.27 -14.86
N SER A 521 -2.98 2.35 -13.72
CA SER A 521 -3.17 1.42 -12.61
C SER A 521 -4.56 1.50 -11.97
N SER A 522 -5.26 2.63 -12.11
CA SER A 522 -6.67 2.75 -11.69
C SER A 522 -7.64 1.84 -12.46
N LEU A 523 -7.19 1.24 -13.55
CA LEU A 523 -7.95 0.29 -14.37
C LEU A 523 -7.53 -1.17 -14.10
N SER A 524 -6.79 -1.45 -13.02
CA SER A 524 -6.38 -2.82 -12.68
C SER A 524 -7.52 -3.83 -12.64
N PRO A 525 -8.74 -3.54 -12.10
CA PRO A 525 -9.85 -4.48 -12.17
C PRO A 525 -10.29 -4.80 -13.59
N GLN A 526 -10.28 -3.81 -14.48
CA GLN A 526 -10.65 -3.94 -15.87
C GLN A 526 -9.58 -4.69 -16.68
N ILE A 527 -8.31 -4.37 -16.45
CA ILE A 527 -7.17 -4.99 -17.14
C ILE A 527 -7.07 -6.47 -16.76
N ALA A 528 -7.04 -6.77 -15.46
CA ALA A 528 -6.96 -8.13 -14.96
C ALA A 528 -8.21 -8.95 -15.31
N GLY A 529 -9.39 -8.34 -15.18
CA GLY A 529 -10.68 -8.96 -15.46
C GLY A 529 -11.00 -9.16 -16.94
N GLY A 530 -10.16 -8.66 -17.87
CA GLY A 530 -10.36 -8.88 -19.30
C GLY A 530 -11.42 -7.98 -19.94
N TRP A 531 -11.72 -6.81 -19.37
CA TRP A 531 -12.64 -5.84 -19.99
C TRP A 531 -12.24 -5.56 -21.44
N LEU A 532 -13.18 -5.57 -22.36
CA LEU A 532 -13.06 -5.48 -23.82
C LEU A 532 -12.61 -6.76 -24.54
N ASP A 533 -11.82 -7.64 -23.94
CA ASP A 533 -11.22 -8.80 -24.61
C ASP A 533 -11.89 -10.13 -24.20
N ASP A 534 -12.40 -10.22 -22.96
CA ASP A 534 -12.96 -11.43 -22.36
C ASP A 534 -14.20 -11.10 -21.51
N PRO A 535 -15.36 -10.86 -22.16
CA PRO A 535 -16.60 -10.48 -21.47
C PRO A 535 -17.09 -11.52 -20.46
N ASP A 536 -16.82 -12.82 -20.69
CA ASP A 536 -17.18 -13.89 -19.76
C ASP A 536 -16.36 -13.80 -18.46
N LEU A 537 -15.05 -13.65 -18.56
CA LEU A 537 -14.20 -13.44 -17.38
C LEU A 537 -14.62 -12.16 -16.65
N PHE A 538 -14.81 -11.05 -17.37
CA PHE A 538 -15.18 -9.79 -16.77
C PHE A 538 -16.47 -9.87 -15.97
N ALA A 539 -17.51 -10.51 -16.51
CA ALA A 539 -18.78 -10.71 -15.82
C ALA A 539 -18.66 -11.59 -14.57
N ARG A 540 -17.63 -12.47 -14.50
CA ARG A 540 -17.39 -13.35 -13.35
C ARG A 540 -16.59 -12.67 -12.23
N VAL A 541 -15.79 -11.65 -12.55
CA VAL A 541 -14.86 -11.08 -11.57
C VAL A 541 -15.15 -9.61 -11.22
N PHE A 542 -15.85 -8.87 -12.07
CA PHE A 542 -16.16 -7.45 -11.85
C PHE A 542 -17.65 -7.20 -11.50
N PRO A 543 -17.99 -6.31 -10.53
CA PRO A 543 -17.09 -5.69 -9.55
C PRO A 543 -16.38 -6.75 -8.71
N MET A 544 -15.11 -6.48 -8.34
CA MET A 544 -14.32 -7.43 -7.58
C MET A 544 -14.76 -7.51 -6.11
N ASP A 545 -14.27 -8.50 -5.37
CA ASP A 545 -14.67 -8.67 -3.97
C ASP A 545 -13.81 -7.79 -3.06
N VAL A 546 -12.49 -7.76 -3.24
CA VAL A 546 -11.59 -7.05 -2.33
C VAL A 546 -10.48 -6.28 -3.03
N ARG A 547 -10.19 -5.07 -2.52
CA ARG A 547 -9.00 -4.28 -2.74
C ARG A 547 -8.10 -4.30 -1.50
N PRO A 548 -7.05 -5.13 -1.46
CA PRO A 548 -6.03 -5.06 -0.42
C PRO A 548 -4.96 -4.02 -0.79
N GLN A 549 -4.56 -3.18 0.15
CA GLN A 549 -3.48 -2.21 -0.05
C GLN A 549 -3.01 -1.58 1.27
N ALA A 550 -1.85 -0.91 1.25
CA ALA A 550 -1.43 -0.06 2.36
C ALA A 550 -2.18 1.30 2.34
N HIS A 551 -2.25 1.95 3.52
CA HIS A 551 -3.05 3.17 3.67
C HIS A 551 -2.48 4.40 2.95
N ASP A 552 -1.21 4.42 2.58
CA ASP A 552 -0.56 5.55 1.89
C ASP A 552 -1.02 5.72 0.43
N ILE A 553 -1.51 4.65 -0.20
CA ILE A 553 -2.02 4.71 -1.57
C ILE A 553 -3.56 4.83 -1.65
N ILE A 554 -4.25 5.18 -0.54
CA ILE A 554 -5.68 5.49 -0.56
C ILE A 554 -5.97 6.72 -1.43
N ARG A 555 -5.15 7.77 -1.30
CA ARG A 555 -5.30 9.02 -2.05
C ARG A 555 -4.93 8.92 -3.53
N THR A 556 -4.15 7.91 -3.90
CA THR A 556 -3.69 7.66 -5.26
C THR A 556 -4.49 6.52 -5.89
N TRP A 557 -4.06 5.27 -5.72
CA TRP A 557 -4.61 4.13 -6.43
C TRP A 557 -6.07 3.82 -6.06
N LEU A 558 -6.45 3.79 -4.76
CA LEU A 558 -7.83 3.49 -4.36
C LEU A 558 -8.79 4.56 -4.86
N PHE A 559 -8.47 5.85 -4.59
CA PHE A 559 -9.29 6.98 -5.02
C PHE A 559 -9.49 7.01 -6.54
N SER A 560 -8.39 6.88 -7.31
CA SER A 560 -8.45 6.93 -8.77
C SER A 560 -9.25 5.76 -9.37
N THR A 561 -9.16 4.56 -8.77
CA THR A 561 -9.94 3.39 -9.23
C THR A 561 -11.43 3.57 -8.94
N VAL A 562 -11.79 4.10 -7.76
CA VAL A 562 -13.20 4.42 -7.43
C VAL A 562 -13.76 5.47 -8.38
N LEU A 563 -13.00 6.55 -8.65
CA LEU A 563 -13.39 7.59 -9.62
C LEU A 563 -13.63 6.96 -11.01
N ARG A 564 -12.67 6.18 -11.53
CA ARG A 564 -12.75 5.60 -12.86
C ARG A 564 -13.93 4.62 -13.00
N ALA A 565 -14.15 3.76 -12.01
CA ALA A 565 -15.28 2.83 -12.01
C ALA A 565 -16.63 3.59 -11.92
N HIS A 566 -16.68 4.68 -11.15
CA HIS A 566 -17.88 5.53 -11.11
C HIS A 566 -18.17 6.20 -12.45
N LEU A 567 -17.16 6.77 -13.11
CA LEU A 567 -17.33 7.47 -14.39
C LEU A 567 -17.67 6.51 -15.57
N GLU A 568 -17.13 5.29 -15.54
CA GLU A 568 -17.32 4.29 -16.60
C GLU A 568 -18.60 3.46 -16.41
N PHE A 569 -18.83 2.95 -15.19
CA PHE A 569 -19.84 1.95 -14.89
C PHE A 569 -20.91 2.39 -13.89
N GLY A 570 -20.75 3.57 -13.25
CA GLY A 570 -21.67 4.06 -12.21
C GLY A 570 -21.70 3.20 -10.95
N THR A 571 -20.63 2.43 -10.65
CA THR A 571 -20.57 1.50 -9.53
C THR A 571 -19.22 1.58 -8.81
N LEU A 572 -19.12 0.90 -7.63
CA LEU A 572 -17.84 0.59 -7.00
C LEU A 572 -17.09 -0.48 -7.79
N PRO A 573 -15.75 -0.44 -7.83
CA PRO A 573 -14.95 -1.49 -8.46
C PRO A 573 -14.80 -2.75 -7.59
N TRP A 574 -15.01 -2.64 -6.27
CA TRP A 574 -14.95 -3.74 -5.28
C TRP A 574 -15.96 -3.54 -4.16
N ALA A 575 -16.28 -4.64 -3.45
CA ALA A 575 -17.13 -4.61 -2.27
C ALA A 575 -16.37 -4.22 -0.98
N HIS A 576 -15.11 -4.66 -0.86
CA HIS A 576 -14.29 -4.50 0.34
C HIS A 576 -12.95 -3.80 0.06
N ALA A 577 -12.49 -2.95 1.00
CA ALA A 577 -11.14 -2.40 1.04
C ALA A 577 -10.43 -2.91 2.30
N ALA A 578 -9.40 -3.75 2.10
CA ALA A 578 -8.57 -4.31 3.17
C ALA A 578 -7.26 -3.51 3.29
N ILE A 579 -7.15 -2.71 4.34
CA ILE A 579 -6.07 -1.74 4.48
C ILE A 579 -5.02 -2.24 5.48
N SER A 580 -3.76 -2.31 5.05
CA SER A 580 -2.60 -2.57 5.90
C SER A 580 -1.96 -1.27 6.41
N GLY A 581 -1.25 -1.35 7.55
CA GLY A 581 -0.38 -0.28 8.03
C GLY A 581 0.98 -0.27 7.33
N TRP A 582 1.87 0.60 7.80
CA TRP A 582 3.28 0.65 7.39
C TRP A 582 4.15 -0.28 8.22
N VAL A 583 5.27 -0.66 7.64
CA VAL A 583 6.41 -1.21 8.39
C VAL A 583 7.35 -0.06 8.75
N LEU A 584 7.59 0.08 10.05
CA LEU A 584 8.48 1.10 10.62
C LEU A 584 9.84 0.49 10.95
N ASP A 585 10.89 1.29 10.86
CA ASP A 585 12.21 0.90 11.33
C ASP A 585 12.26 0.78 12.88
N PRO A 586 13.36 0.29 13.48
CA PRO A 586 13.46 0.19 14.94
C PRO A 586 13.27 1.52 15.69
N ASP A 587 13.53 2.66 15.04
CA ASP A 587 13.30 4.01 15.58
C ASP A 587 11.86 4.50 15.37
N ARG A 588 10.95 3.64 14.90
CA ARG A 588 9.55 3.93 14.57
C ARG A 588 9.37 4.97 13.46
N LYS A 589 10.31 5.06 12.53
CA LYS A 589 10.22 5.91 11.34
C LYS A 589 9.80 5.08 10.13
N LYS A 590 9.03 5.67 9.21
CA LYS A 590 8.67 5.04 7.95
C LYS A 590 9.95 4.63 7.20
N MET A 591 10.02 3.37 6.78
CA MET A 591 11.09 2.89 5.91
C MET A 591 10.93 3.49 4.52
N SER A 592 11.98 4.08 3.97
CA SER A 592 12.01 4.60 2.61
C SER A 592 13.40 4.50 1.99
N LYS A 593 13.46 4.30 0.67
CA LYS A 593 14.73 4.22 -0.07
C LYS A 593 15.56 5.49 0.07
N SER A 594 14.90 6.65 0.10
CA SER A 594 15.57 7.96 0.27
C SER A 594 16.27 8.12 1.63
N LYS A 595 15.83 7.39 2.65
CA LYS A 595 16.44 7.39 4.00
C LYS A 595 17.48 6.29 4.18
N GLY A 596 17.63 5.38 3.22
CA GLY A 596 18.60 4.27 3.29
C GLY A 596 18.33 3.22 4.37
N ASN A 597 17.12 3.21 4.97
CA ASN A 597 16.72 2.31 6.04
C ASN A 597 15.85 1.13 5.56
N VAL A 598 15.88 0.82 4.27
CA VAL A 598 15.11 -0.26 3.66
C VAL A 598 15.81 -1.61 3.85
N VAL A 599 15.07 -2.60 4.32
CA VAL A 599 15.53 -4.00 4.43
C VAL A 599 15.02 -4.79 3.24
N THR A 600 15.95 -5.52 2.56
CA THR A 600 15.63 -6.39 1.44
C THR A 600 15.07 -7.74 1.94
N PRO A 601 13.98 -8.27 1.37
CA PRO A 601 13.30 -9.43 1.94
C PRO A 601 14.03 -10.75 1.75
N MET A 602 14.79 -10.95 0.67
CA MET A 602 15.36 -12.28 0.33
C MET A 602 16.24 -12.83 1.45
N GLY A 603 17.16 -12.01 2.00
CA GLY A 603 18.01 -12.46 3.11
C GLY A 603 17.21 -12.88 4.36
N LEU A 604 16.06 -12.23 4.63
CA LEU A 604 15.19 -12.61 5.74
C LEU A 604 14.46 -13.94 5.48
N LEU A 605 14.02 -14.14 4.24
CA LEU A 605 13.37 -15.37 3.82
C LEU A 605 14.34 -16.56 3.91
N GLU A 606 15.60 -16.38 3.51
CA GLU A 606 16.66 -17.39 3.63
C GLU A 606 17.02 -17.68 5.09
N GLU A 607 17.10 -16.66 5.98
CA GLU A 607 17.47 -16.83 7.38
C GLU A 607 16.34 -17.45 8.22
N HIS A 608 15.10 -16.97 8.02
CA HIS A 608 13.98 -17.32 8.89
C HIS A 608 12.99 -18.31 8.28
N GLY A 609 13.10 -18.62 6.98
CA GLY A 609 12.09 -19.33 6.19
C GLY A 609 10.87 -18.49 5.86
N ALA A 610 10.17 -18.80 4.78
CA ALA A 610 8.99 -18.08 4.35
C ALA A 610 7.88 -18.07 5.42
N ASP A 611 7.60 -19.22 6.05
CA ASP A 611 6.60 -19.33 7.12
C ASP A 611 6.92 -18.43 8.32
N GLY A 612 8.21 -18.29 8.69
CA GLY A 612 8.64 -17.39 9.77
C GLY A 612 8.41 -15.92 9.45
N VAL A 613 8.71 -15.51 8.23
CA VAL A 613 8.49 -14.12 7.76
C VAL A 613 6.99 -13.81 7.66
N ARG A 614 6.18 -14.76 7.15
CA ARG A 614 4.71 -14.64 7.07
C ARG A 614 4.08 -14.54 8.45
N TYR A 615 4.56 -15.31 9.43
CA TYR A 615 4.12 -15.24 10.82
C TYR A 615 4.28 -13.81 11.39
N TRP A 616 5.47 -13.21 11.21
CA TRP A 616 5.71 -11.82 11.62
C TRP A 616 4.71 -10.86 10.96
N ALA A 617 4.53 -10.96 9.65
CA ALA A 617 3.60 -10.09 8.93
C ALA A 617 2.15 -10.25 9.43
N ALA A 618 1.71 -11.48 9.66
CA ALA A 618 0.37 -11.81 10.13
C ALA A 618 0.10 -11.44 11.60
N SER A 619 1.15 -11.22 12.40
CA SER A 619 1.00 -10.83 13.81
C SER A 619 0.52 -9.38 13.99
N ALA A 620 0.54 -8.56 12.94
CA ALA A 620 0.08 -7.17 12.98
C ALA A 620 -1.41 -7.09 12.64
N ARG A 621 -2.12 -6.21 13.34
CA ARG A 621 -3.56 -5.97 13.10
C ARG A 621 -3.81 -5.17 11.82
N PRO A 622 -4.94 -5.38 11.13
CA PRO A 622 -5.34 -4.55 9.99
C PRO A 622 -5.25 -3.05 10.30
N GLY A 623 -4.74 -2.27 9.34
CA GLY A 623 -4.64 -0.81 9.43
C GLY A 623 -3.63 -0.24 10.43
N THR A 624 -2.89 -1.08 11.15
CA THR A 624 -1.96 -0.67 12.21
C THR A 624 -0.52 -0.73 11.72
N ASP A 625 0.23 0.35 11.93
CA ASP A 625 1.66 0.36 11.66
C ASP A 625 2.40 -0.60 12.60
N THR A 626 3.38 -1.33 12.08
CA THR A 626 4.15 -2.30 12.85
C THR A 626 5.64 -2.05 12.75
N ALA A 627 6.38 -2.38 13.80
CA ALA A 627 7.82 -2.36 13.77
C ALA A 627 8.37 -3.56 12.99
N PHE A 628 9.45 -3.35 12.26
CA PHE A 628 10.26 -4.44 11.73
C PHE A 628 10.90 -5.22 12.88
N ASP A 629 10.53 -6.48 13.04
CA ASP A 629 10.94 -7.30 14.19
C ASP A 629 11.38 -8.72 13.77
N PRO A 630 12.68 -8.96 13.54
CA PRO A 630 13.21 -10.29 13.25
C PRO A 630 13.03 -11.31 14.39
N ALA A 631 12.83 -10.84 15.64
CA ALA A 631 12.57 -11.75 16.75
C ALA A 631 11.22 -12.46 16.60
N GLN A 632 10.20 -11.77 16.07
CA GLN A 632 8.91 -12.39 15.73
C GLN A 632 9.03 -13.42 14.59
N MET A 633 9.92 -13.21 13.61
CA MET A 633 10.19 -14.20 12.56
C MET A 633 10.79 -15.49 13.16
N LYS A 634 11.66 -15.36 14.17
CA LYS A 634 12.21 -16.51 14.93
C LYS A 634 11.12 -17.24 15.73
N VAL A 635 10.12 -16.52 16.25
CA VAL A 635 8.95 -17.14 16.90
C VAL A 635 8.18 -17.97 15.90
N GLY A 636 7.86 -17.45 14.71
CA GLY A 636 7.17 -18.18 13.65
C GLY A 636 7.94 -19.42 13.20
N ARG A 637 9.27 -19.33 13.03
CA ARG A 637 10.10 -20.49 12.70
C ARG A 637 10.04 -21.56 13.80
N ARG A 638 10.06 -21.17 15.09
CA ARG A 638 9.92 -22.11 16.20
C ARG A 638 8.54 -22.79 16.23
N LEU A 639 7.48 -22.04 15.92
CA LEU A 639 6.13 -22.59 15.80
C LEU A 639 6.07 -23.65 14.69
N SER A 640 6.65 -23.38 13.53
CA SER A 640 6.74 -24.34 12.41
C SER A 640 7.49 -25.61 12.81
N ILE A 641 8.63 -25.51 13.51
CA ILE A 641 9.38 -26.67 14.02
C ILE A 641 8.53 -27.46 15.05
N LYS A 642 7.83 -26.76 15.93
CA LYS A 642 6.98 -27.41 16.93
C LYS A 642 5.80 -28.14 16.27
N LEU A 643 5.23 -27.60 15.18
CA LEU A 643 4.17 -28.25 14.41
C LEU A 643 4.66 -29.57 13.78
N LEU A 644 5.87 -29.56 13.16
CA LEU A 644 6.49 -30.81 12.64
C LEU A 644 6.63 -31.86 13.74
N ASN A 645 7.11 -31.47 14.91
CA ASN A 645 7.35 -32.41 16.02
C ASN A 645 6.03 -32.89 16.66
N ALA A 646 5.03 -32.03 16.83
CA ALA A 646 3.73 -32.41 17.34
C ALA A 646 3.01 -33.36 16.37
N ALA A 647 3.07 -33.07 15.08
CA ALA A 647 2.52 -33.96 14.05
C ALA A 647 3.23 -35.33 14.01
N LYS A 648 4.56 -35.33 14.07
CA LYS A 648 5.33 -36.58 14.19
C LYS A 648 4.90 -37.39 15.42
N PHE A 649 4.69 -36.76 16.55
CA PHE A 649 4.20 -37.43 17.74
C PHE A 649 2.80 -38.02 17.52
N VAL A 650 1.83 -37.20 17.02
CA VAL A 650 0.47 -37.67 16.79
C VAL A 650 0.41 -38.79 15.77
N LEU A 651 1.05 -38.64 14.62
CA LEU A 651 1.02 -39.59 13.51
C LEU A 651 1.92 -40.83 13.72
N GLY A 652 2.86 -40.77 14.66
CA GLY A 652 3.74 -41.93 15.02
C GLY A 652 2.98 -43.09 15.64
N ARG A 653 1.75 -42.90 16.12
CA ARG A 653 0.86 -43.97 16.59
C ARG A 653 -0.59 -43.52 16.41
N THR A 654 -1.28 -44.03 15.41
CA THR A 654 -2.66 -43.70 15.09
C THR A 654 -3.67 -44.76 15.53
N GLU A 655 -3.20 -45.90 16.00
CA GLU A 655 -4.04 -47.04 16.45
C GLU A 655 -3.82 -47.32 17.94
N PRO A 656 -4.84 -47.86 18.66
CA PRO A 656 -6.21 -48.01 18.18
C PRO A 656 -6.95 -46.69 18.00
N GLN A 657 -7.92 -46.63 17.05
CA GLN A 657 -8.91 -45.55 16.94
C GLN A 657 -10.23 -46.04 17.58
N GLY A 658 -11.02 -45.08 18.11
CA GLY A 658 -12.28 -45.40 18.75
C GLY A 658 -13.20 -44.20 18.89
N ARG A 659 -14.36 -44.44 19.52
CA ARG A 659 -15.33 -43.35 19.85
C ARG A 659 -14.66 -42.35 20.80
N ILE A 660 -14.83 -41.05 20.51
CA ILE A 660 -14.37 -39.97 21.38
C ILE A 660 -15.43 -39.74 22.45
N HIS A 661 -15.17 -40.18 23.69
CA HIS A 661 -16.11 -40.12 24.78
C HIS A 661 -15.52 -39.66 26.12
N HIS A 662 -14.17 -39.71 26.23
CA HIS A 662 -13.52 -39.31 27.48
C HIS A 662 -13.66 -37.80 27.70
N PRO A 663 -14.04 -37.32 28.93
CA PRO A 663 -14.34 -35.92 29.20
C PRO A 663 -13.22 -34.95 28.83
N LEU A 664 -11.92 -35.29 29.01
CA LEU A 664 -10.80 -34.45 28.58
C LEU A 664 -10.75 -34.30 27.06
N ASP A 665 -11.09 -35.36 26.31
CA ASP A 665 -11.10 -35.37 24.86
C ASP A 665 -12.26 -34.53 24.30
N VAL A 666 -13.46 -34.70 24.85
CA VAL A 666 -14.64 -33.88 24.54
C VAL A 666 -14.39 -32.44 24.92
N GLY A 667 -13.71 -32.20 26.06
CA GLY A 667 -13.39 -30.84 26.54
C GLY A 667 -12.50 -30.05 25.61
N ILE A 668 -11.40 -30.65 25.13
CA ILE A 668 -10.51 -29.96 24.19
C ILE A 668 -11.20 -29.74 22.82
N LEU A 669 -12.05 -30.67 22.35
CA LEU A 669 -12.83 -30.48 21.13
C LEU A 669 -13.85 -29.35 21.28
N THR A 670 -14.49 -29.18 22.43
CA THR A 670 -15.39 -28.06 22.72
C THR A 670 -14.64 -26.72 22.63
N ASN A 671 -13.43 -26.65 23.21
CA ASN A 671 -12.59 -25.47 23.11
C ASN A 671 -12.17 -25.20 21.64
N LEU A 672 -11.82 -26.24 20.90
CA LEU A 672 -11.45 -26.14 19.50
C LEU A 672 -12.62 -25.65 18.63
N ALA A 673 -13.83 -26.13 18.85
CA ALA A 673 -15.02 -25.66 18.15
C ALA A 673 -15.29 -24.16 18.39
N THR A 674 -15.08 -23.71 19.64
CA THR A 674 -15.18 -22.27 19.98
C THR A 674 -14.14 -21.45 19.23
N LEU A 675 -12.89 -21.93 19.16
CA LEU A 675 -11.82 -21.29 18.37
C LEU A 675 -12.19 -21.21 16.88
N VAL A 676 -12.69 -22.30 16.29
CA VAL A 676 -13.08 -22.35 14.86
C VAL A 676 -14.20 -21.35 14.56
N THR A 677 -15.21 -21.26 15.42
CA THR A 677 -16.29 -20.25 15.29
C THR A 677 -15.72 -18.83 15.29
N GLY A 678 -14.92 -18.50 16.30
CA GLY A 678 -14.31 -17.18 16.41
C GLY A 678 -13.36 -16.86 15.24
N ALA A 679 -12.55 -17.82 14.79
CA ALA A 679 -11.64 -17.65 13.67
C ALA A 679 -12.39 -17.35 12.36
N THR A 680 -13.47 -18.09 12.09
CA THR A 680 -14.31 -17.89 10.91
C THR A 680 -14.97 -16.51 10.93
N GLU A 681 -15.62 -16.13 12.03
CA GLU A 681 -16.26 -14.83 12.15
C GLU A 681 -15.31 -13.65 11.98
N ARG A 682 -14.11 -13.74 12.57
CA ARG A 682 -13.10 -12.67 12.50
C ARG A 682 -12.51 -12.50 11.10
N LEU A 683 -12.23 -13.60 10.40
CA LEU A 683 -11.76 -13.51 9.02
C LEU A 683 -12.85 -13.05 8.06
N GLU A 684 -14.07 -13.52 8.23
CA GLU A 684 -15.18 -13.21 7.33
C GLU A 684 -15.68 -11.76 7.46
N LYS A 685 -15.81 -11.27 8.73
CA LYS A 685 -16.40 -9.95 8.99
C LYS A 685 -15.37 -8.83 9.01
N ASP A 686 -14.22 -9.08 9.65
CA ASP A 686 -13.28 -8.03 10.02
C ASP A 686 -11.92 -8.14 9.33
N TYR A 687 -11.62 -9.28 8.65
CA TYR A 687 -10.29 -9.65 8.18
C TYR A 687 -9.22 -9.58 9.28
N ASP A 688 -9.62 -9.87 10.55
CA ASP A 688 -8.71 -9.84 11.71
C ASP A 688 -7.86 -11.13 11.80
N TYR A 689 -7.00 -11.30 10.82
CA TYR A 689 -6.07 -12.43 10.73
C TYR A 689 -5.11 -12.49 11.93
N ALA A 690 -4.77 -11.35 12.54
CA ALA A 690 -3.87 -11.32 13.69
C ALA A 690 -4.52 -11.96 14.93
N TRP A 691 -5.78 -11.69 15.18
CA TRP A 691 -6.54 -12.35 16.24
C TRP A 691 -6.57 -13.87 16.04
N VAL A 692 -6.86 -14.31 14.81
CA VAL A 692 -6.96 -15.73 14.49
C VAL A 692 -5.62 -16.44 14.67
N LEU A 693 -4.52 -15.87 14.19
CA LEU A 693 -3.18 -16.43 14.40
C LEU A 693 -2.86 -16.56 15.89
N GLN A 694 -3.07 -15.50 16.67
CA GLN A 694 -2.78 -15.46 18.10
C GLN A 694 -3.56 -16.53 18.88
N HIS A 695 -4.86 -16.67 18.62
CA HIS A 695 -5.71 -17.61 19.35
C HIS A 695 -5.46 -19.07 18.89
N THR A 696 -5.18 -19.28 17.61
CA THR A 696 -4.80 -20.60 17.10
C THR A 696 -3.45 -21.03 17.68
N GLU A 697 -2.48 -20.13 17.76
CA GLU A 697 -1.19 -20.42 18.42
C GLU A 697 -1.36 -20.71 19.91
N THR A 698 -2.18 -19.94 20.63
CA THR A 698 -2.46 -20.17 22.04
C THR A 698 -3.06 -21.57 22.26
N PHE A 699 -4.05 -21.95 21.44
CA PHE A 699 -4.63 -23.29 21.48
C PHE A 699 -3.62 -24.37 21.12
N PHE A 700 -2.76 -24.13 20.11
CA PHE A 700 -1.72 -25.08 19.72
C PHE A 700 -0.71 -25.35 20.86
N TRP A 701 -0.32 -24.33 21.60
CA TRP A 701 0.56 -24.51 22.77
C TRP A 701 -0.17 -25.23 23.90
N ASP A 702 -1.44 -24.94 24.17
CA ASP A 702 -2.26 -25.68 25.14
C ASP A 702 -2.38 -27.17 24.76
N PHE A 703 -2.65 -27.45 23.47
CA PHE A 703 -2.65 -28.81 22.94
C PHE A 703 -1.30 -29.53 23.16
N CYS A 704 -0.18 -28.88 22.83
CA CYS A 704 1.15 -29.49 22.93
C CYS A 704 1.62 -29.67 24.37
N ASP A 705 1.45 -28.65 25.20
CA ASP A 705 2.08 -28.60 26.52
C ASP A 705 1.17 -29.18 27.61
N ASN A 706 -0.14 -29.22 27.41
CA ASN A 706 -1.10 -29.75 28.37
C ASN A 706 -1.77 -31.03 27.87
N TYR A 707 -2.55 -30.97 26.78
CA TYR A 707 -3.35 -32.11 26.35
C TYR A 707 -2.50 -33.34 25.98
N LEU A 708 -1.48 -33.17 25.12
CA LEU A 708 -0.62 -34.30 24.72
C LEU A 708 0.06 -34.96 25.92
N GLU A 709 0.45 -34.20 26.92
CA GLU A 709 1.09 -34.69 28.12
C GLU A 709 0.08 -35.40 29.06
N LEU A 710 -1.16 -34.87 29.18
CA LEU A 710 -2.21 -35.53 29.97
C LEU A 710 -2.56 -36.89 29.41
N VAL A 711 -2.79 -37.00 28.09
CA VAL A 711 -3.29 -38.23 27.47
C VAL A 711 -2.17 -39.25 27.13
N LYS A 712 -0.92 -38.96 27.46
CA LYS A 712 0.24 -39.77 27.04
C LYS A 712 0.18 -41.23 27.49
N SER A 713 -0.08 -41.48 28.76
CA SER A 713 -0.22 -42.85 29.29
C SER A 713 -1.44 -43.56 28.69
N ARG A 714 -2.55 -42.88 28.60
CA ARG A 714 -3.79 -43.38 28.01
C ARG A 714 -3.61 -43.77 26.55
N ARG A 715 -2.95 -42.91 25.77
CA ARG A 715 -2.59 -43.17 24.36
C ARG A 715 -1.78 -44.47 24.18
N TYR A 716 -0.85 -44.77 25.10
CA TYR A 716 -0.02 -46.00 25.01
C TYR A 716 -0.71 -47.27 25.53
N GLY A 717 -1.96 -47.14 25.97
CA GLY A 717 -2.80 -48.28 26.37
C GLY A 717 -2.77 -48.60 27.85
N ASP A 718 -2.14 -47.78 28.70
CA ASP A 718 -2.06 -48.01 30.16
C ASP A 718 -3.44 -48.09 30.81
N PHE A 719 -4.48 -47.54 30.17
CA PHE A 719 -5.88 -47.54 30.64
C PHE A 719 -6.83 -48.36 29.72
N GLY A 720 -6.29 -49.21 28.86
CA GLY A 720 -7.05 -50.02 27.90
C GLY A 720 -7.29 -49.40 26.52
N ASP A 721 -7.70 -50.27 25.58
CA ASP A 721 -7.81 -49.92 24.16
C ASP A 721 -8.91 -48.91 23.88
N GLU A 722 -10.01 -48.94 24.59
CA GLU A 722 -11.12 -47.98 24.42
C GLU A 722 -10.69 -46.54 24.77
N ALA A 723 -9.98 -46.41 25.90
CA ALA A 723 -9.45 -45.12 26.33
C ALA A 723 -8.32 -44.64 25.40
N ALA A 724 -7.47 -45.54 24.93
CA ALA A 724 -6.46 -45.21 23.93
C ALA A 724 -7.07 -44.78 22.60
N GLY A 725 -8.12 -45.45 22.15
CA GLY A 725 -8.88 -45.13 20.95
C GLY A 725 -9.49 -43.75 20.98
N SER A 726 -10.10 -43.34 22.12
CA SER A 726 -10.64 -41.98 22.31
C SER A 726 -9.54 -40.93 22.18
N ALA A 727 -8.39 -41.10 22.87
CA ALA A 727 -7.27 -40.16 22.80
C ALA A 727 -6.67 -40.04 21.41
N ASN A 728 -6.39 -41.18 20.73
CA ASN A 728 -5.80 -41.18 19.40
C ASN A 728 -6.71 -40.51 18.36
N SER A 729 -8.01 -40.83 18.37
CA SER A 729 -8.99 -40.18 17.49
C SER A 729 -9.08 -38.67 17.72
N THR A 730 -9.10 -38.23 18.98
CA THR A 730 -9.10 -36.80 19.33
C THR A 730 -7.86 -36.07 18.80
N MET A 731 -6.67 -36.61 18.98
CA MET A 731 -5.43 -36.04 18.49
C MET A 731 -5.43 -35.87 16.97
N LEU A 732 -6.00 -36.80 16.23
CA LEU A 732 -6.11 -36.71 14.78
C LEU A 732 -7.08 -35.61 14.33
N VAL A 733 -8.21 -35.49 15.01
CA VAL A 733 -9.16 -34.36 14.75
C VAL A 733 -8.50 -33.02 15.02
N VAL A 734 -7.89 -32.87 16.20
CA VAL A 734 -7.20 -31.63 16.59
C VAL A 734 -6.08 -31.29 15.58
N LEU A 735 -5.24 -32.26 15.18
CA LEU A 735 -4.18 -32.04 14.21
C LEU A 735 -4.74 -31.60 12.84
N SER A 736 -5.79 -32.24 12.35
CA SER A 736 -6.46 -31.86 11.09
C SER A 736 -6.95 -30.42 11.10
N VAL A 737 -7.65 -30.02 12.18
CA VAL A 737 -8.21 -28.68 12.32
C VAL A 737 -7.11 -27.63 12.47
N LEU A 738 -6.10 -27.88 13.29
CA LEU A 738 -4.97 -26.96 13.48
C LEU A 738 -4.17 -26.74 12.18
N GLN A 739 -3.94 -27.79 11.38
CA GLN A 739 -3.31 -27.64 10.08
C GLN A 739 -4.11 -26.71 9.16
N ARG A 740 -5.43 -26.87 9.09
CA ARG A 740 -6.31 -26.03 8.27
C ARG A 740 -6.40 -24.59 8.79
N LEU A 741 -6.45 -24.36 10.11
CA LEU A 741 -6.42 -23.02 10.69
C LEU A 741 -5.08 -22.30 10.46
N LEU A 742 -3.95 -23.04 10.48
CA LEU A 742 -2.61 -22.48 10.27
C LEU A 742 -2.20 -22.38 8.80
N ALA A 743 -2.87 -23.06 7.87
CA ALA A 743 -2.51 -23.09 6.46
C ALA A 743 -2.42 -21.70 5.79
N PRO A 744 -3.29 -20.73 6.07
CA PRO A 744 -3.14 -19.38 5.52
C PRO A 744 -1.87 -18.65 5.99
N TYR A 745 -1.34 -19.00 7.15
CA TYR A 745 -0.22 -18.33 7.82
C TYR A 745 1.12 -18.99 7.55
N LEU A 746 1.16 -20.30 7.65
CA LEU A 746 2.35 -21.16 7.56
C LEU A 746 2.17 -22.17 6.43
N PRO A 747 2.06 -21.73 5.15
CA PRO A 747 1.60 -22.57 4.07
C PRO A 747 2.53 -23.77 3.78
N PHE A 748 3.84 -23.60 3.95
CA PHE A 748 4.80 -24.63 3.60
C PHE A 748 4.82 -25.79 4.61
N VAL A 749 4.92 -25.46 5.89
CA VAL A 749 4.97 -26.51 6.93
C VAL A 749 3.63 -27.22 7.08
N THR A 750 2.50 -26.52 6.87
CA THR A 750 1.18 -27.14 6.97
C THR A 750 0.93 -28.13 5.83
N ASP A 751 1.33 -27.80 4.60
CA ASP A 751 1.21 -28.71 3.46
C ASP A 751 2.20 -29.88 3.57
N GLU A 752 3.40 -29.64 4.12
CA GLU A 752 4.35 -30.71 4.45
C GLU A 752 3.71 -31.75 5.36
N VAL A 753 3.21 -31.33 6.52
CA VAL A 753 2.57 -32.23 7.49
C VAL A 753 1.32 -32.88 6.92
N TRP A 754 0.52 -32.13 6.15
CA TRP A 754 -0.69 -32.66 5.50
C TRP A 754 -0.36 -33.83 4.57
N SER A 755 0.70 -33.69 3.79
CA SER A 755 1.16 -34.72 2.84
C SER A 755 1.58 -36.03 3.47
N TRP A 756 1.84 -36.07 4.78
CA TRP A 756 2.24 -37.31 5.47
C TRP A 756 1.09 -38.30 5.68
N TRP A 757 -0.17 -37.78 5.66
CA TRP A 757 -1.33 -38.60 6.06
C TRP A 757 -2.64 -38.25 5.33
N GLN A 758 -2.69 -37.20 4.57
CA GLN A 758 -3.85 -36.77 3.79
C GLN A 758 -3.52 -36.71 2.30
N GLU A 759 -4.52 -36.78 1.45
CA GLU A 759 -4.40 -36.60 0.01
C GLU A 759 -4.57 -35.11 -0.40
N GLY A 760 -3.97 -34.75 -1.54
CA GLY A 760 -4.04 -33.38 -2.05
C GLY A 760 -3.22 -32.38 -1.20
N SER A 761 -3.60 -31.11 -1.28
CA SER A 761 -3.01 -30.01 -0.54
C SER A 761 -3.95 -29.53 0.55
N VAL A 762 -3.41 -29.13 1.70
CA VAL A 762 -4.20 -28.49 2.77
C VAL A 762 -4.89 -27.22 2.27
N HIS A 763 -4.33 -26.54 1.27
CA HIS A 763 -4.88 -25.31 0.69
C HIS A 763 -6.12 -25.52 -0.18
N ALA A 764 -6.39 -26.77 -0.57
CA ALA A 764 -7.61 -27.19 -1.25
C ALA A 764 -8.59 -27.90 -0.29
N ALA A 765 -8.18 -28.17 0.94
CA ALA A 765 -9.05 -28.76 1.96
C ALA A 765 -10.08 -27.72 2.45
N PRO A 766 -11.31 -28.15 2.82
CA PRO A 766 -12.32 -27.24 3.33
C PRO A 766 -11.90 -26.59 4.66
N TRP A 767 -12.24 -25.31 4.82
CA TRP A 767 -12.07 -24.61 6.11
C TRP A 767 -12.81 -25.37 7.21
N PRO A 768 -12.22 -25.55 8.42
CA PRO A 768 -12.87 -26.33 9.47
C PRO A 768 -14.17 -25.64 9.96
N THR A 769 -15.14 -26.46 10.36
CA THR A 769 -16.38 -25.96 10.97
C THR A 769 -16.50 -26.43 12.43
N ALA A 770 -17.19 -25.66 13.25
CA ALA A 770 -17.47 -26.05 14.65
C ALA A 770 -18.31 -27.32 14.72
N GLU A 771 -19.25 -27.50 13.78
CA GLU A 771 -20.12 -28.67 13.67
C GLU A 771 -19.34 -29.96 13.42
N GLU A 772 -18.35 -29.94 12.50
CA GLU A 772 -17.52 -31.13 12.25
C GLU A 772 -16.69 -31.53 13.48
N VAL A 773 -16.18 -30.53 14.23
CA VAL A 773 -15.39 -30.77 15.45
C VAL A 773 -16.27 -31.39 16.54
N LEU A 774 -17.47 -30.82 16.77
CA LEU A 774 -18.40 -31.33 17.78
C LEU A 774 -18.99 -32.70 17.41
N ALA A 775 -19.25 -32.92 16.10
CA ALA A 775 -19.75 -34.22 15.60
C ALA A 775 -18.72 -35.37 15.74
N ALA A 776 -17.44 -35.06 15.91
CA ALA A 776 -16.41 -36.06 16.18
C ALA A 776 -16.56 -36.73 17.57
N ALA A 777 -17.15 -36.02 18.55
CA ALA A 777 -17.47 -36.58 19.87
C ALA A 777 -18.73 -37.43 19.79
N ALA A 778 -18.68 -38.58 20.46
CA ALA A 778 -19.80 -39.52 20.49
C ALA A 778 -21.05 -38.99 21.18
N GLU A 779 -20.82 -38.15 22.19
CA GLU A 779 -21.88 -37.44 22.96
C GLU A 779 -21.38 -36.07 23.37
N GLN A 780 -22.25 -35.07 23.27
CA GLN A 780 -21.93 -33.74 23.76
C GLN A 780 -22.07 -33.72 25.29
N ASN A 781 -21.01 -33.29 25.96
CA ASN A 781 -21.01 -33.10 27.42
C ASN A 781 -20.73 -31.61 27.74
N PRO A 782 -21.77 -30.83 28.11
CA PRO A 782 -21.59 -29.40 28.41
C PRO A 782 -20.55 -29.10 29.49
N GLY A 783 -20.32 -30.03 30.44
CA GLY A 783 -19.37 -29.91 31.55
C GLY A 783 -17.93 -30.31 31.13
N ALA A 784 -17.71 -30.96 29.97
CA ALA A 784 -16.43 -31.51 29.60
C ALA A 784 -15.32 -30.47 29.49
N TYR A 785 -15.63 -29.28 28.99
CA TYR A 785 -14.68 -28.18 28.92
C TYR A 785 -14.21 -27.69 30.31
N ASP A 786 -15.13 -27.61 31.30
CA ASP A 786 -14.73 -27.28 32.66
C ASP A 786 -13.82 -28.34 33.29
N VAL A 787 -14.13 -29.63 33.08
CA VAL A 787 -13.25 -30.75 33.46
C VAL A 787 -11.84 -30.58 32.87
N TYR A 788 -11.76 -30.30 31.56
CA TYR A 788 -10.48 -30.09 30.88
C TYR A 788 -9.73 -28.89 31.45
N LEU A 789 -10.38 -27.74 31.57
CA LEU A 789 -9.83 -26.51 32.11
C LEU A 789 -9.28 -26.69 33.54
N ARG A 790 -10.10 -27.28 34.45
CA ARG A 790 -9.67 -27.53 35.82
C ARG A 790 -8.52 -28.52 35.92
N THR A 791 -8.49 -29.56 35.05
CA THR A 791 -7.41 -30.53 35.01
C THR A 791 -6.09 -29.86 34.57
N THR A 792 -6.12 -28.97 33.56
CA THR A 792 -4.94 -28.22 33.11
C THR A 792 -4.47 -27.17 34.13
N GLU A 793 -5.37 -26.53 34.88
CA GLU A 793 -5.02 -25.63 35.99
C GLU A 793 -4.23 -26.37 37.10
N VAL A 794 -4.70 -27.55 37.51
CA VAL A 794 -4.00 -28.36 38.54
C VAL A 794 -2.65 -28.88 37.98
N LEU A 795 -2.59 -29.34 36.72
CA LEU A 795 -1.36 -29.73 36.06
C LEU A 795 -0.30 -28.60 36.07
N ALA A 796 -0.73 -27.40 35.73
CA ALA A 796 0.13 -26.20 35.73
C ALA A 796 0.64 -25.87 37.15
N ALA A 797 -0.22 -25.95 38.16
CA ALA A 797 0.13 -25.69 39.54
C ALA A 797 1.16 -26.72 40.10
N ILE A 798 0.96 -27.99 39.80
CA ILE A 798 1.93 -29.06 40.18
C ILE A 798 3.28 -28.83 39.48
N ARG A 799 3.29 -28.52 38.20
CA ARG A 799 4.54 -28.22 37.44
C ARG A 799 5.25 -26.98 38.00
N LYS A 800 4.52 -25.94 38.39
CA LYS A 800 5.06 -24.77 39.07
C LYS A 800 5.73 -25.14 40.38
N LYS A 801 5.08 -25.98 41.21
CA LYS A 801 5.67 -26.48 42.48
C LYS A 801 6.88 -27.34 42.27
N LYS A 802 6.92 -28.17 41.23
CA LYS A 802 8.14 -28.91 40.84
C LYS A 802 9.27 -27.93 40.53
N SER A 803 9.01 -26.91 39.71
CA SER A 803 10.01 -25.88 39.34
C SER A 803 10.51 -25.07 40.54
N GLU A 804 9.63 -24.65 41.45
CA GLU A 804 9.98 -23.94 42.70
C GLU A 804 10.92 -24.79 43.57
N ARG A 805 10.82 -26.11 43.50
CA ARG A 805 11.72 -27.06 44.17
C ARG A 805 12.92 -27.53 43.34
N SER A 806 13.19 -26.83 42.19
CA SER A 806 14.26 -27.20 41.26
C SER A 806 14.20 -28.64 40.73
N LEU A 807 13.01 -29.23 40.65
CA LEU A 807 12.75 -30.51 40.05
C LEU A 807 12.44 -30.35 38.55
N SER A 808 12.89 -31.35 37.75
CA SER A 808 12.47 -31.38 36.34
C SER A 808 10.97 -31.67 36.21
N ALA A 809 10.35 -31.25 35.09
CA ALA A 809 8.95 -31.60 34.85
C ALA A 809 8.67 -33.12 34.89
N GLY A 810 9.64 -33.95 34.47
CA GLY A 810 9.57 -35.38 34.45
C GLY A 810 9.95 -36.08 35.78
N ALA A 811 10.23 -35.30 36.85
CA ALA A 811 10.58 -35.90 38.15
C ALA A 811 9.42 -36.70 38.74
N PHE A 812 9.74 -37.87 39.33
CA PHE A 812 8.74 -38.69 40.03
C PHE A 812 8.40 -38.12 41.39
N LEU A 813 7.12 -38.14 41.73
CA LEU A 813 6.59 -37.72 43.01
C LEU A 813 6.12 -38.99 43.78
N GLU A 814 6.41 -39.05 45.07
CA GLU A 814 5.79 -40.01 45.98
C GLU A 814 4.28 -39.68 46.10
N ARG A 815 4.01 -38.38 46.28
CA ARG A 815 2.62 -37.88 46.29
C ARG A 815 2.55 -36.41 45.91
N ALA A 816 1.38 -35.96 45.45
CA ALA A 816 0.99 -34.58 45.31
C ALA A 816 -0.33 -34.38 46.06
N VAL A 817 -0.44 -33.31 46.85
CA VAL A 817 -1.62 -32.93 47.60
C VAL A 817 -2.25 -31.69 47.00
N VAL A 818 -3.52 -31.77 46.62
CA VAL A 818 -4.33 -30.67 46.06
C VAL A 818 -5.36 -30.25 47.08
N ARG A 819 -5.19 -29.14 47.73
CA ARG A 819 -6.17 -28.53 48.58
C ARG A 819 -7.12 -27.66 47.75
N CYS A 820 -8.41 -27.94 47.78
CA CYS A 820 -9.36 -27.22 46.93
C CYS A 820 -10.82 -27.33 47.43
N PRO A 821 -11.73 -26.44 46.95
CA PRO A 821 -13.15 -26.60 47.20
C PRO A 821 -13.70 -27.92 46.60
N GLY A 822 -14.72 -28.50 47.26
CA GLY A 822 -15.33 -29.79 46.89
C GLY A 822 -15.85 -29.82 45.43
N GLU A 823 -16.33 -28.69 44.89
CA GLU A 823 -16.78 -28.57 43.51
C GLU A 823 -15.63 -28.86 42.51
N LEU A 824 -14.43 -28.31 42.77
CA LEU A 824 -13.24 -28.54 41.92
C LEU A 824 -12.83 -30.02 41.97
N ARG A 825 -12.86 -30.65 43.15
CA ARG A 825 -12.57 -32.09 43.30
C ARG A 825 -13.54 -32.98 42.51
N HIS A 826 -14.84 -32.61 42.48
CA HIS A 826 -15.82 -33.36 41.69
C HIS A 826 -15.55 -33.24 40.18
N ALA A 827 -15.25 -32.02 39.69
CA ALA A 827 -14.88 -31.78 38.28
C ALA A 827 -13.64 -32.59 37.84
N LEU A 828 -12.64 -32.75 38.74
CA LEU A 828 -11.38 -33.44 38.45
C LEU A 828 -11.47 -34.97 38.38
N GLN A 829 -12.55 -35.59 38.93
CA GLN A 829 -12.65 -37.06 39.01
C GLN A 829 -12.48 -37.74 37.65
N ALA A 830 -13.07 -37.14 36.60
CA ALA A 830 -13.00 -37.69 35.23
C ALA A 830 -11.61 -37.65 34.58
N GLY A 831 -10.76 -36.68 34.98
CA GLY A 831 -9.40 -36.49 34.47
C GLY A 831 -8.29 -37.00 35.41
N LEU A 832 -8.70 -37.60 36.56
CA LEU A 832 -7.77 -37.90 37.63
C LEU A 832 -6.63 -38.86 37.23
N ALA A 833 -6.96 -39.92 36.55
CA ALA A 833 -5.97 -40.93 36.12
C ALA A 833 -4.94 -40.33 35.13
N ASP A 834 -5.39 -39.56 34.15
CA ASP A 834 -4.53 -38.86 33.21
C ASP A 834 -3.64 -37.84 33.93
N LEU A 835 -4.22 -37.02 34.86
CA LEU A 835 -3.50 -36.02 35.64
C LEU A 835 -2.39 -36.70 36.50
N GLN A 836 -2.73 -37.78 37.24
CA GLN A 836 -1.78 -38.53 38.08
C GLN A 836 -0.63 -39.08 37.27
N ALA A 837 -0.91 -39.66 36.11
CA ALA A 837 0.08 -40.17 35.19
C ALA A 837 0.97 -39.07 34.62
N ALA A 838 0.37 -37.92 34.19
CA ALA A 838 1.10 -36.78 33.61
C ALA A 838 2.07 -36.15 34.61
N VAL A 839 1.68 -36.06 35.87
CA VAL A 839 2.57 -35.48 36.91
C VAL A 839 3.54 -36.53 37.51
N ARG A 840 3.43 -37.82 37.12
CA ARG A 840 4.26 -38.94 37.58
C ARG A 840 4.22 -39.08 39.09
N ALA A 841 3.03 -39.03 39.72
CA ALA A 841 2.84 -39.20 41.14
C ALA A 841 2.36 -40.63 41.46
N ASP A 842 2.93 -41.28 42.49
CA ASP A 842 2.41 -42.56 42.97
C ASP A 842 1.02 -42.39 43.60
N ALA A 843 0.76 -41.22 44.25
CA ALA A 843 -0.53 -40.83 44.78
C ALA A 843 -0.87 -39.36 44.47
N LEU A 844 -2.14 -39.09 44.16
CA LEU A 844 -2.70 -37.74 44.01
C LEU A 844 -3.84 -37.63 45.04
N GLU A 845 -3.61 -36.82 46.07
CA GLU A 845 -4.51 -36.72 47.24
C GLU A 845 -5.25 -35.36 47.16
N PHE A 846 -6.52 -35.35 47.62
CA PHE A 846 -7.35 -34.14 47.66
C PHE A 846 -7.79 -33.87 49.11
N GLU A 847 -7.57 -32.62 49.55
CA GLU A 847 -8.01 -32.12 50.85
C GLU A 847 -9.00 -30.96 50.64
N ASP A 848 -10.08 -30.96 51.42
CA ASP A 848 -11.06 -29.86 51.34
C ASP A 848 -10.46 -28.60 51.95
N ALA A 849 -10.44 -27.53 51.15
CA ALA A 849 -9.97 -26.22 51.56
C ALA A 849 -10.73 -25.10 50.83
N PRO A 850 -10.85 -23.92 51.44
CA PRO A 850 -11.56 -22.79 50.82
C PRO A 850 -10.76 -22.14 49.68
N ALA A 851 -9.46 -22.39 49.63
CA ALA A 851 -8.56 -21.87 48.61
C ALA A 851 -7.80 -23.00 47.87
N PHE A 852 -7.50 -22.74 46.58
CA PHE A 852 -6.71 -23.69 45.78
C PHE A 852 -5.21 -23.58 46.10
N GLU A 853 -4.63 -24.70 46.59
CA GLU A 853 -3.21 -24.82 46.86
C GLU A 853 -2.69 -26.22 46.52
N VAL A 854 -1.45 -26.29 46.06
CA VAL A 854 -0.80 -27.55 45.69
C VAL A 854 0.54 -27.71 46.45
N GLU A 855 0.75 -28.92 46.97
CA GLU A 855 2.02 -29.35 47.58
C GLU A 855 2.55 -30.62 46.88
N VAL A 856 3.86 -30.71 46.70
CA VAL A 856 4.48 -31.87 46.01
C VAL A 856 5.56 -32.48 46.88
N PHE A 857 5.61 -33.81 46.92
CA PHE A 857 6.58 -34.59 47.66
C PHE A 857 7.37 -35.44 46.67
N PRO A 858 8.68 -35.12 46.43
CA PRO A 858 9.48 -35.84 45.47
C PRO A 858 9.80 -37.25 45.99
N LYS A 859 9.77 -38.20 45.08
CA LYS A 859 10.22 -39.56 45.35
C LYS A 859 11.76 -39.59 45.47
N ALA A 860 12.27 -40.19 46.52
CA ALA A 860 13.71 -40.35 46.71
C ALA A 860 14.32 -41.07 45.50
N ALA A 861 15.40 -40.54 44.93
CA ALA A 861 16.12 -41.26 43.88
C ALA A 861 16.61 -42.59 44.48
N PRO A 862 16.46 -43.73 43.75
CA PRO A 862 17.06 -44.97 44.18
C PRO A 862 18.57 -44.74 44.34
N PRO A 863 19.19 -45.33 45.39
CA PRO A 863 20.63 -45.17 45.56
C PRO A 863 21.34 -45.68 44.28
N PRO A 864 22.42 -45.03 43.86
CA PRO A 864 23.16 -45.46 42.68
C PRO A 864 23.55 -46.91 42.87
N GLU A 865 23.18 -47.80 41.96
CA GLU A 865 23.66 -49.21 41.95
C GLU A 865 25.18 -49.12 41.99
N ARG A 866 25.76 -49.60 43.11
CA ARG A 866 27.20 -49.75 43.21
C ARG A 866 27.58 -50.83 42.21
N GLY A 867 28.21 -50.39 41.11
CA GLY A 867 28.73 -51.27 40.09
C GLY A 867 29.55 -52.41 40.72
N ALA A 868 29.15 -53.63 40.39
CA ALA A 868 29.97 -54.83 40.63
C ALA A 868 30.96 -55.04 39.44
#